data_40b3128e88785855fdfc1c229035a7d8
#
_entry.id   40b3128e88785855fdfc1c229035a7d8
#
_cell.length_a   1.000
_cell.length_b   1.000
_cell.length_c   1.000
_cell.angle_alpha   90.00
_cell.angle_beta   90.00
_cell.angle_gamma   90.00
#
_symmetry.space_group_name_H-M   'P 1'
#
loop_
_entity.id
_entity.type
_entity.pdbx_description
1 polymer ?
#
loop_
_entity_poly.entity_id
_entity_poly.type
_entity_poly.pdbx_seq_one_letter_code
_entity_poly.pdbx_strand_id
1 'polypeptide(L)'
;MKTVLFYFLILLSAFGLHAQTQNKIDAKDSLPTITLKEVQLIGIKATNDTPITFTNVSKEEISLRNLGQDIPILLNYLPGVVTTSDAGAGIGYTGIRVRGSDATRVNVTLNGIPYNDAESQGTFWVNLPDFASSVSQIQLQRGVGTSTNGSSAFGASLNVETLDLDLDAFSSIATSLGSFKTLKNTFQFSTGMLNDNFSFSGRLSQINSNGYIDRAASDLDSYFFQTAFQDDNTLIKALIFGGHEITYQSWYGIDKEVLENNRTYNPAGEMYDETGNLSGFYSNQVDDYTQKHYQFHWNEKINSEWNFSLGLNYTHGSGFYEEFNDISSGGDTSFSYLQLEPYTLGNIIIDDTENISQKWLDNDYYVMTIGLNHQTAVSTFNFGGLYSRYVGDHFGTLLWGQNIGNALPKHRFYENQGIKTEGSFFAKATHKISNKIIGFIDLQVRGVNYSIEGIVADPSKLSVDDQLIFFNPKAGLTFKPSEDQSIYFSYAKAQREPNRTDYENGAPKPEKLNDFELGWRIKKEKIQVQANLYWMEYQDQLVLTGAIDEVGAPIRQNVGESRRLGAEVDASIQLADQWLWKPNLAFSSNKNLDFYFKRDGILQNLGETQLAFSPNVVLGNALIFAPSTRFQIGILSKYVGKQYMGNIDAENSTLAAYFVSDLNAVFTWQPKRWVKEIQWSTIINNIFNLKYESNGYFFTYDDTWSLPGQVTTIEGAGYYPQAGIHFLTGLKLIF
;
A
#
# COMPACT_ATOMS: atom_id res chain seq x y z
N MET A 1 2.60 30.31 6.06
CA MET A 1 3.74 29.52 5.57
C MET A 1 4.81 30.32 4.82
N LYS A 2 4.49 31.22 3.87
CA LYS A 2 5.53 32.03 3.16
C LYS A 2 6.45 32.85 4.08
N THR A 3 5.96 33.29 5.24
CA THR A 3 6.72 34.08 6.22
C THR A 3 7.65 33.21 7.08
N VAL A 4 7.32 31.95 7.33
CA VAL A 4 8.13 31.02 8.13
C VAL A 4 9.35 30.53 7.34
N LEU A 5 9.19 30.31 6.03
CA LEU A 5 10.30 29.92 5.14
C LEU A 5 11.36 31.01 5.01
N PHE A 6 10.94 32.28 5.04
CA PHE A 6 11.85 33.43 4.97
C PHE A 6 12.67 33.61 6.26
N TYR A 7 12.09 33.35 7.42
CA TYR A 7 12.81 33.39 8.71
C TYR A 7 13.75 32.18 8.90
N PHE A 8 13.41 31.03 8.31
CA PHE A 8 14.28 29.84 8.35
C PHE A 8 15.53 30.00 7.48
N LEU A 9 15.43 30.70 6.35
CA LEU A 9 16.59 31.06 5.50
C LEU A 9 17.49 32.09 6.16
N ILE A 10 16.96 33.00 7.00
CA ILE A 10 17.75 33.98 7.74
C ILE A 10 18.48 33.33 8.96
N LEU A 11 17.86 32.32 9.60
CA LEU A 11 18.50 31.56 10.68
C LEU A 11 19.68 30.68 10.21
N LEU A 12 19.59 30.14 8.98
CA LEU A 12 20.68 29.39 8.37
C LEU A 12 21.91 30.25 7.99
N SER A 13 21.73 31.55 7.78
CA SER A 13 22.84 32.47 7.53
C SER A 13 23.58 32.94 8.77
N ALA A 14 23.04 32.67 9.97
CA ALA A 14 23.61 33.08 11.25
C ALA A 14 24.54 32.02 11.90
N PHE A 15 24.50 30.78 11.41
CA PHE A 15 25.46 29.75 11.81
C PHE A 15 26.68 29.78 10.87
N GLY A 16 27.58 30.72 11.13
CA GLY A 16 28.89 30.77 10.48
C GLY A 16 29.66 29.48 10.77
N LEU A 17 29.87 28.70 9.73
CA LEU A 17 30.68 27.50 9.71
C LEU A 17 32.13 27.82 10.17
N HIS A 18 32.42 27.45 11.38
CA HIS A 18 33.84 27.21 11.77
C HIS A 18 34.13 25.75 11.37
N ALA A 19 34.54 25.56 10.13
CA ALA A 19 35.19 24.33 9.72
C ALA A 19 36.58 24.29 10.37
N GLN A 20 36.72 23.54 11.45
CA GLN A 20 38.03 23.13 11.93
C GLN A 20 38.62 22.15 10.94
N THR A 21 39.71 22.55 10.29
CA THR A 21 40.61 21.68 9.54
C THR A 21 41.20 20.65 10.49
N GLN A 22 40.65 19.46 10.54
CA GLN A 22 41.32 18.30 11.13
C GLN A 22 42.36 17.76 10.18
N ASN A 23 43.56 17.61 10.71
CA ASN A 23 44.72 17.02 10.04
C ASN A 23 44.40 15.64 9.49
N LYS A 24 44.83 15.38 8.26
CA LYS A 24 44.93 14.05 7.68
C LYS A 24 45.72 13.13 8.61
N ILE A 25 45.04 12.22 9.25
CA ILE A 25 45.62 11.01 9.82
C ILE A 25 45.60 9.97 8.72
N ASP A 26 46.77 9.38 8.45
CA ASP A 26 46.96 8.37 7.42
C ASP A 26 46.00 7.22 7.60
N ALA A 27 45.26 6.91 6.53
CA ALA A 27 44.40 5.74 6.41
C ALA A 27 45.26 4.47 6.37
N LYS A 28 45.57 3.92 7.54
CA LYS A 28 45.99 2.53 7.67
C LYS A 28 45.15 1.89 8.78
N ASP A 29 44.41 0.86 8.37
CA ASP A 29 43.72 -0.10 9.23
C ASP A 29 42.54 0.42 10.07
N SER A 30 41.51 0.98 9.43
CA SER A 30 40.17 0.91 10.00
C SER A 30 39.49 -0.39 9.51
N LEU A 31 39.31 -1.36 10.39
CA LEU A 31 38.39 -2.45 10.23
C LEU A 31 37.03 -1.85 9.82
N PRO A 32 36.30 -2.44 8.85
CA PRO A 32 34.99 -1.93 8.50
C PRO A 32 34.12 -1.94 9.76
N THR A 33 33.61 -0.80 10.16
CA THR A 33 32.64 -0.66 11.25
C THR A 33 31.45 -1.55 10.89
N ILE A 34 31.27 -2.65 11.59
CA ILE A 34 30.13 -3.54 11.38
C ILE A 34 28.93 -2.81 11.98
N THR A 35 28.13 -2.20 11.12
CA THR A 35 26.87 -1.61 11.53
C THR A 35 25.96 -2.71 12.05
N LEU A 36 25.52 -2.63 13.30
CA LEU A 36 24.52 -3.52 13.88
C LEU A 36 23.22 -3.36 13.08
N LYS A 37 22.79 -4.39 12.38
CA LYS A 37 21.48 -4.41 11.73
C LYS A 37 20.42 -4.71 12.77
N GLU A 38 19.25 -4.09 12.60
CA GLU A 38 18.10 -4.38 13.46
C GLU A 38 17.78 -5.87 13.45
N VAL A 39 17.80 -6.49 14.60
CA VAL A 39 17.56 -7.95 14.76
C VAL A 39 16.15 -8.33 14.34
N GLN A 40 15.19 -7.46 14.62
CA GLN A 40 13.80 -7.66 14.21
C GLN A 40 13.68 -7.74 12.69
N LEU A 41 14.36 -6.85 11.95
CA LEU A 41 14.38 -6.86 10.49
C LEU A 41 15.04 -8.14 9.93
N ILE A 42 16.09 -8.66 10.60
CA ILE A 42 16.71 -9.92 10.23
C ILE A 42 15.70 -11.08 10.35
N GLY A 43 14.86 -11.07 11.40
CA GLY A 43 13.82 -12.08 11.62
C GLY A 43 12.70 -12.06 10.59
N ILE A 44 12.37 -10.89 10.05
CA ILE A 44 11.27 -10.64 9.08
C ILE A 44 11.71 -10.99 7.66
N LYS A 45 12.95 -10.68 7.29
CA LYS A 45 13.46 -10.90 5.93
C LYS A 45 13.51 -12.37 5.57
N ALA A 46 12.96 -12.66 4.40
CA ALA A 46 13.27 -13.92 3.71
C ALA A 46 14.69 -13.86 3.14
N THR A 47 15.40 -14.97 3.25
CA THR A 47 16.77 -15.17 2.71
C THR A 47 16.78 -16.34 1.75
N ASN A 48 17.90 -16.59 1.09
CA ASN A 48 18.05 -17.76 0.22
C ASN A 48 17.94 -19.11 0.96
N ASP A 49 18.03 -19.10 2.27
CA ASP A 49 17.87 -20.29 3.13
C ASP A 49 16.41 -20.51 3.54
N THR A 50 15.55 -19.47 3.45
CA THR A 50 14.12 -19.57 3.72
C THR A 50 13.35 -20.07 2.51
N PRO A 51 12.43 -21.04 2.67
CA PRO A 51 11.62 -21.58 1.57
C PRO A 51 10.43 -20.68 1.25
N ILE A 52 10.67 -19.40 0.90
CA ILE A 52 9.66 -18.38 0.65
C ILE A 52 10.07 -17.59 -0.59
N THR A 53 9.13 -17.32 -1.48
CA THR A 53 9.34 -16.51 -2.68
C THR A 53 9.44 -15.02 -2.32
N PHE A 54 10.54 -14.36 -2.70
CA PHE A 54 10.71 -12.93 -2.42
C PHE A 54 11.49 -12.20 -3.51
N THR A 55 11.31 -10.88 -3.56
CA THR A 55 12.09 -9.97 -4.42
C THR A 55 12.46 -8.73 -3.59
N ASN A 56 13.74 -8.32 -3.67
CA ASN A 56 14.25 -7.12 -3.01
C ASN A 56 14.33 -5.97 -4.01
N VAL A 57 13.98 -4.76 -3.57
CA VAL A 57 14.17 -3.51 -4.29
C VAL A 57 15.04 -2.61 -3.43
N SER A 58 16.21 -2.20 -3.93
CA SER A 58 17.16 -1.42 -3.18
C SER A 58 16.85 0.09 -3.20
N LYS A 59 17.47 0.84 -2.27
CA LYS A 59 17.44 2.32 -2.23
C LYS A 59 17.80 2.93 -3.58
N GLU A 60 18.84 2.40 -4.22
CA GLU A 60 19.32 2.89 -5.50
C GLU A 60 18.24 2.72 -6.59
N GLU A 61 17.63 1.53 -6.69
CA GLU A 61 16.57 1.26 -7.66
C GLU A 61 15.33 2.16 -7.44
N ILE A 62 14.98 2.42 -6.19
CA ILE A 62 13.87 3.30 -5.82
C ILE A 62 14.21 4.74 -6.20
N SER A 63 15.38 5.23 -5.79
CA SER A 63 15.78 6.64 -5.94
C SER A 63 15.90 7.10 -7.39
N LEU A 64 16.26 6.20 -8.32
CA LEU A 64 16.40 6.51 -9.75
C LEU A 64 15.05 6.84 -10.42
N ARG A 65 13.92 6.41 -9.83
CA ARG A 65 12.58 6.58 -10.38
C ARG A 65 11.63 7.36 -9.48
N ASN A 66 12.03 7.68 -8.25
CA ASN A 66 11.19 8.42 -7.30
C ASN A 66 11.14 9.91 -7.65
N LEU A 67 10.19 10.30 -8.50
CA LEU A 67 9.94 11.67 -8.95
C LEU A 67 8.62 12.26 -8.41
N GLY A 68 7.95 11.55 -7.45
CA GLY A 68 6.71 11.94 -6.80
C GLY A 68 5.63 10.86 -6.79
N GLN A 69 5.85 9.77 -7.51
CA GLN A 69 4.92 8.65 -7.52
C GLN A 69 4.92 7.91 -6.18
N ASP A 70 3.78 7.33 -5.85
CA ASP A 70 3.62 6.51 -4.66
C ASP A 70 4.38 5.17 -4.76
N ILE A 71 4.63 4.55 -3.62
CA ILE A 71 5.36 3.27 -3.54
C ILE A 71 4.78 2.18 -4.45
N PRO A 72 3.46 1.93 -4.53
CA PRO A 72 2.89 0.95 -5.46
C PRO A 72 3.40 1.12 -6.89
N ILE A 73 3.41 2.33 -7.40
CA ILE A 73 3.81 2.63 -8.79
C ILE A 73 5.29 2.31 -9.03
N LEU A 74 6.15 2.55 -8.04
CA LEU A 74 7.56 2.19 -8.10
C LEU A 74 7.78 0.66 -8.14
N LEU A 75 6.81 -0.12 -7.61
CA LEU A 75 6.83 -1.58 -7.57
C LEU A 75 6.09 -2.25 -8.74
N ASN A 76 5.48 -1.49 -9.65
CA ASN A 76 4.64 -2.02 -10.73
C ASN A 76 5.32 -3.09 -11.60
N TYR A 77 6.64 -3.02 -11.77
CA TYR A 77 7.39 -3.95 -12.63
C TYR A 77 7.83 -5.23 -11.91
N LEU A 78 7.42 -5.46 -10.66
CA LEU A 78 7.72 -6.70 -9.94
C LEU A 78 6.81 -7.85 -10.41
N PRO A 79 7.26 -9.13 -10.22
CA PRO A 79 6.48 -10.30 -10.62
C PRO A 79 5.11 -10.37 -9.98
N GLY A 80 4.06 -10.64 -10.77
CA GLY A 80 2.70 -10.84 -10.28
C GLY A 80 2.04 -9.59 -9.66
N VAL A 81 2.66 -8.41 -9.78
CA VAL A 81 2.14 -7.13 -9.27
C VAL A 81 1.28 -6.43 -10.31
N VAL A 82 0.14 -5.90 -9.91
CA VAL A 82 -0.71 -4.99 -10.68
C VAL A 82 -0.99 -3.77 -9.79
N THR A 83 -0.82 -2.57 -10.34
CA THR A 83 -1.02 -1.31 -9.61
C THR A 83 -2.17 -0.52 -10.18
N THR A 84 -2.80 0.31 -9.35
CA THR A 84 -3.94 1.16 -9.71
C THR A 84 -3.67 2.59 -9.28
N SER A 85 -4.33 3.55 -9.93
CA SER A 85 -4.32 4.96 -9.55
C SER A 85 -5.67 5.59 -9.89
N ASP A 86 -6.36 6.15 -8.91
CA ASP A 86 -7.69 6.73 -9.11
C ASP A 86 -7.59 8.07 -9.84
N ALA A 87 -6.60 8.90 -9.49
CA ALA A 87 -6.27 10.12 -10.25
C ALA A 87 -5.60 9.85 -11.61
N GLY A 88 -5.32 8.58 -11.95
CA GLY A 88 -4.83 8.12 -13.25
C GLY A 88 -3.36 8.41 -13.57
N ALA A 89 -2.59 9.02 -12.66
CA ALA A 89 -1.21 9.44 -12.90
C ALA A 89 -0.18 8.95 -11.85
N GLY A 90 -0.61 8.09 -10.91
CA GLY A 90 0.25 7.44 -9.93
C GLY A 90 0.63 8.29 -8.70
N ILE A 91 -0.13 9.35 -8.42
CA ILE A 91 -0.02 10.22 -7.23
C ILE A 91 -1.41 10.33 -6.62
N GLY A 92 -1.49 10.32 -5.29
CA GLY A 92 -2.72 10.35 -4.53
C GLY A 92 -3.20 8.96 -4.14
N TYR A 93 -4.44 8.59 -4.48
CA TYR A 93 -4.95 7.24 -4.20
C TYR A 93 -4.39 6.23 -5.20
N THR A 94 -3.54 5.34 -4.69
CA THR A 94 -2.91 4.27 -5.45
C THR A 94 -3.04 2.94 -4.73
N GLY A 95 -3.12 1.86 -5.49
CA GLY A 95 -3.27 0.50 -4.96
C GLY A 95 -2.27 -0.49 -5.54
N ILE A 96 -2.12 -1.63 -4.84
CA ILE A 96 -1.29 -2.75 -5.27
C ILE A 96 -2.04 -4.07 -5.08
N ARG A 97 -1.98 -4.94 -6.08
CA ARG A 97 -2.43 -6.33 -6.04
C ARG A 97 -1.27 -7.25 -6.34
N VAL A 98 -1.19 -8.37 -5.65
CA VAL A 98 -0.12 -9.36 -5.83
C VAL A 98 -0.74 -10.74 -6.03
N ARG A 99 -0.42 -11.43 -7.13
CA ARG A 99 -1.05 -12.72 -7.50
C ARG A 99 -2.60 -12.63 -7.56
N GLY A 100 -3.17 -11.47 -7.90
CA GLY A 100 -4.61 -11.21 -7.85
C GLY A 100 -5.20 -11.07 -6.45
N SER A 101 -4.40 -11.11 -5.40
CA SER A 101 -4.85 -10.74 -4.04
C SER A 101 -4.98 -9.24 -3.93
N ASP A 102 -6.09 -8.76 -3.40
CA ASP A 102 -6.38 -7.33 -3.21
C ASP A 102 -5.52 -6.70 -2.11
N ALA A 103 -5.54 -5.36 -2.02
CA ALA A 103 -4.72 -4.59 -1.09
C ALA A 103 -4.93 -4.98 0.38
N THR A 104 -6.12 -5.46 0.76
CA THR A 104 -6.40 -5.88 2.13
C THR A 104 -5.69 -7.18 2.51
N ARG A 105 -5.19 -7.95 1.54
CA ARG A 105 -4.43 -9.19 1.70
C ARG A 105 -2.93 -9.01 1.46
N VAL A 106 -2.49 -7.77 1.26
CA VAL A 106 -1.08 -7.41 1.16
C VAL A 106 -0.67 -6.75 2.47
N ASN A 107 0.08 -7.48 3.28
CA ASN A 107 0.59 -6.94 4.54
C ASN A 107 1.72 -5.95 4.28
N VAL A 108 1.73 -4.83 4.97
CA VAL A 108 2.80 -3.83 4.92
C VAL A 108 3.38 -3.65 6.30
N THR A 109 4.70 -3.72 6.41
CA THR A 109 5.41 -3.36 7.64
C THR A 109 6.39 -2.24 7.38
N LEU A 110 6.48 -1.31 8.34
CA LEU A 110 7.50 -0.27 8.39
C LEU A 110 8.46 -0.58 9.54
N ASN A 111 9.70 -0.95 9.24
CA ASN A 111 10.70 -1.39 10.23
C ASN A 111 10.21 -2.56 11.10
N GLY A 112 9.41 -3.47 10.52
CA GLY A 112 8.85 -4.61 11.24
C GLY A 112 7.61 -4.32 12.08
N ILE A 113 7.09 -3.11 12.06
CA ILE A 113 5.84 -2.72 12.68
C ILE A 113 4.73 -2.82 11.63
N PRO A 114 3.60 -3.52 11.87
CA PRO A 114 2.45 -3.52 10.97
C PRO A 114 1.94 -2.11 10.70
N TYR A 115 1.68 -1.81 9.43
CA TYR A 115 1.25 -0.49 8.97
C TYR A 115 -0.20 -0.49 8.44
N ASN A 116 -0.69 -1.62 7.93
CA ASN A 116 -2.07 -1.70 7.48
C ASN A 116 -3.03 -1.14 8.52
N ASP A 117 -4.02 -0.38 8.09
CA ASP A 117 -5.11 0.06 8.96
C ASP A 117 -5.79 -1.15 9.62
N ALA A 118 -6.11 -1.03 10.90
CA ALA A 118 -6.55 -2.17 11.69
C ALA A 118 -7.99 -2.58 11.35
N GLU A 119 -8.86 -1.65 10.95
CA GLU A 119 -10.26 -1.92 10.62
C GLU A 119 -10.45 -2.29 9.14
N SER A 120 -9.98 -1.47 8.20
CA SER A 120 -10.08 -1.74 6.76
C SER A 120 -9.13 -2.83 6.29
N GLN A 121 -8.02 -3.04 7.02
CA GLN A 121 -6.90 -3.94 6.69
C GLN A 121 -6.17 -3.54 5.38
N GLY A 122 -6.50 -2.39 4.81
CA GLY A 122 -5.85 -1.80 3.66
C GLY A 122 -4.61 -0.98 4.01
N THR A 123 -3.95 -0.50 2.98
CA THR A 123 -2.85 0.48 3.09
C THR A 123 -3.18 1.67 2.21
N PHE A 124 -3.37 2.83 2.82
CA PHE A 124 -3.59 4.09 2.14
C PHE A 124 -2.23 4.76 1.91
N TRP A 125 -1.67 4.59 0.70
CA TRP A 125 -0.32 5.09 0.38
C TRP A 125 -0.25 6.61 0.33
N VAL A 126 -1.38 7.26 0.09
CA VAL A 126 -1.55 8.72 0.12
C VAL A 126 -1.18 9.30 1.49
N ASN A 127 -1.37 8.56 2.60
CA ASN A 127 -0.97 8.94 3.95
C ASN A 127 0.56 8.87 4.20
N LEU A 128 1.33 8.36 3.23
CA LEU A 128 2.79 8.28 3.25
C LEU A 128 3.42 9.03 2.06
N PRO A 129 3.16 10.34 1.88
CA PRO A 129 3.67 11.07 0.73
C PRO A 129 5.20 11.08 0.70
N ASP A 130 5.77 10.81 -0.49
CA ASP A 130 7.23 10.75 -0.69
C ASP A 130 7.97 9.83 0.30
N PHE A 131 7.29 8.84 0.90
CA PHE A 131 7.95 7.96 1.86
C PHE A 131 9.10 7.16 1.22
N ALA A 132 9.02 6.91 -0.08
CA ALA A 132 10.07 6.28 -0.87
C ALA A 132 11.43 6.99 -0.76
N SER A 133 11.46 8.31 -0.49
CA SER A 133 12.69 9.08 -0.20
C SER A 133 13.32 8.74 1.16
N SER A 134 12.58 8.09 2.05
CA SER A 134 13.04 7.67 3.39
C SER A 134 13.24 6.15 3.50
N VAL A 135 13.24 5.42 2.37
CA VAL A 135 13.36 3.96 2.31
C VAL A 135 14.76 3.54 1.94
N SER A 136 15.32 2.56 2.65
CA SER A 136 16.59 1.90 2.31
C SER A 136 16.38 0.62 1.49
N GLN A 137 15.29 -0.11 1.75
CA GLN A 137 14.98 -1.34 1.04
C GLN A 137 13.49 -1.66 1.14
N ILE A 138 12.95 -2.28 0.11
CA ILE A 138 11.64 -2.94 0.14
C ILE A 138 11.85 -4.41 -0.21
N GLN A 139 11.28 -5.31 0.60
CA GLN A 139 11.19 -6.72 0.24
C GLN A 139 9.73 -7.10 0.02
N LEU A 140 9.39 -7.52 -1.19
CA LEU A 140 8.12 -8.15 -1.50
C LEU A 140 8.24 -9.67 -1.29
N GLN A 141 7.54 -10.22 -0.31
CA GLN A 141 7.32 -11.66 -0.14
C GLN A 141 5.97 -12.01 -0.76
N ARG A 142 5.93 -13.04 -1.60
CA ARG A 142 4.70 -13.50 -2.27
C ARG A 142 4.18 -14.76 -1.59
N GLY A 143 2.86 -14.96 -1.53
CA GLY A 143 2.21 -15.98 -0.73
C GLY A 143 2.09 -15.59 0.74
N VAL A 144 1.90 -16.57 1.62
CA VAL A 144 1.65 -16.33 3.05
C VAL A 144 2.82 -15.66 3.78
N GLY A 145 4.06 -15.85 3.32
CA GLY A 145 5.25 -15.26 3.97
C GLY A 145 5.54 -15.85 5.36
N THR A 146 6.34 -15.13 6.17
CA THR A 146 6.70 -15.53 7.54
C THR A 146 5.70 -14.99 8.58
N SER A 147 5.63 -15.63 9.75
CA SER A 147 4.76 -15.21 10.86
C SER A 147 5.16 -13.86 11.49
N THR A 148 6.35 -13.36 11.19
CA THR A 148 6.83 -12.05 11.61
C THR A 148 6.22 -10.89 10.83
N ASN A 149 5.50 -11.17 9.72
CA ASN A 149 4.96 -10.11 8.86
C ASN A 149 3.67 -9.47 9.39
N GLY A 150 3.02 -10.03 10.43
CA GLY A 150 1.78 -9.49 10.98
C GLY A 150 0.52 -10.17 10.45
N SER A 151 -0.64 -9.58 10.76
CA SER A 151 -1.96 -10.19 10.58
C SER A 151 -2.42 -10.29 9.13
N SER A 152 -2.11 -9.30 8.32
CA SER A 152 -2.54 -9.23 6.91
C SER A 152 -1.67 -10.04 5.95
N ALA A 153 -0.68 -10.81 6.45
CA ALA A 153 0.19 -11.67 5.67
C ALA A 153 -0.56 -12.90 5.13
N PHE A 154 -1.37 -12.70 4.10
CA PHE A 154 -2.28 -13.70 3.53
C PHE A 154 -2.03 -13.94 2.04
N GLY A 155 -1.87 -12.89 1.23
CA GLY A 155 -1.56 -12.98 -0.20
C GLY A 155 -0.14 -12.56 -0.54
N ALA A 156 0.38 -11.56 0.16
CA ALA A 156 1.75 -11.07 0.04
C ALA A 156 2.14 -10.24 1.27
N SER A 157 3.44 -9.93 1.40
CA SER A 157 3.94 -8.98 2.40
C SER A 157 4.97 -8.04 1.80
N LEU A 158 4.82 -6.75 2.07
CA LEU A 158 5.77 -5.68 1.75
C LEU A 158 6.48 -5.26 3.03
N ASN A 159 7.75 -5.60 3.17
CA ASN A 159 8.57 -5.18 4.28
C ASN A 159 9.39 -3.96 3.85
N VAL A 160 9.05 -2.80 4.36
CA VAL A 160 9.67 -1.52 4.05
C VAL A 160 10.62 -1.15 5.19
N GLU A 161 11.88 -0.94 4.86
CA GLU A 161 12.90 -0.50 5.79
C GLU A 161 13.22 0.96 5.54
N THR A 162 13.24 1.75 6.61
CA THR A 162 13.66 3.15 6.53
C THR A 162 15.18 3.25 6.43
N LEU A 163 15.66 4.46 6.15
CA LEU A 163 17.07 4.73 5.92
C LEU A 163 17.97 4.15 7.01
N ASP A 164 19.05 3.49 6.56
CA ASP A 164 20.17 3.10 7.42
C ASP A 164 20.84 4.34 8.01
N LEU A 165 21.69 4.15 9.02
CA LEU A 165 22.49 5.23 9.57
C LEU A 165 23.57 5.64 8.58
N ASP A 166 23.56 6.90 8.17
CA ASP A 166 24.60 7.45 7.31
C ASP A 166 25.89 7.67 8.13
N LEU A 167 27.03 7.23 7.60
CA LEU A 167 28.33 7.45 8.23
C LEU A 167 28.79 8.90 8.08
N ASP A 168 28.55 9.49 6.91
CA ASP A 168 28.97 10.84 6.56
C ASP A 168 27.79 11.82 6.60
N ALA A 169 28.08 13.05 7.00
CA ALA A 169 27.11 14.14 6.92
C ALA A 169 26.80 14.52 5.48
N PHE A 170 25.53 14.73 5.19
CA PHE A 170 25.09 15.26 3.91
C PHE A 170 23.83 16.11 4.05
N SER A 171 23.57 16.92 3.04
CA SER A 171 22.25 17.49 2.79
C SER A 171 21.90 17.35 1.31
N SER A 172 20.63 17.29 1.00
CA SER A 172 20.17 17.24 -0.40
C SER A 172 18.89 18.02 -0.60
N ILE A 173 18.76 18.59 -1.79
CA ILE A 173 17.54 19.22 -2.28
C ILE A 173 17.19 18.50 -3.56
N ALA A 174 15.96 18.02 -3.65
CA ALA A 174 15.41 17.41 -4.86
C ALA A 174 14.13 18.13 -5.26
N THR A 175 14.04 18.52 -6.53
CA THR A 175 12.84 19.10 -7.12
C THR A 175 12.51 18.33 -8.37
N SER A 176 11.26 17.89 -8.53
CA SER A 176 10.75 17.31 -9.78
C SER A 176 9.50 18.02 -10.24
N LEU A 177 9.30 18.03 -11.56
CA LEU A 177 8.14 18.61 -12.21
C LEU A 177 7.67 17.66 -13.34
N GLY A 178 6.42 17.79 -13.75
CA GLY A 178 5.90 16.95 -14.81
C GLY A 178 4.52 17.32 -15.31
N SER A 179 3.95 16.39 -16.05
CA SER A 179 2.57 16.47 -16.56
C SER A 179 1.59 16.69 -15.41
N PHE A 180 0.40 17.22 -15.71
CA PHE A 180 -0.68 17.50 -14.76
C PHE A 180 -0.25 18.48 -13.65
N LYS A 181 0.63 19.43 -13.99
CA LYS A 181 1.22 20.43 -13.06
C LYS A 181 1.86 19.78 -11.83
N THR A 182 2.32 18.54 -11.97
CA THR A 182 3.00 17.86 -10.86
C THR A 182 4.27 18.60 -10.48
N LEU A 183 4.42 18.87 -9.19
CA LEU A 183 5.59 19.48 -8.57
C LEU A 183 5.88 18.77 -7.26
N LYS A 184 7.12 18.29 -7.10
CA LYS A 184 7.63 17.74 -5.84
C LYS A 184 8.83 18.54 -5.40
N ASN A 185 8.93 18.84 -4.11
CA ASN A 185 10.10 19.41 -3.47
C ASN A 185 10.45 18.59 -2.23
N THR A 186 11.69 18.17 -2.12
CA THR A 186 12.19 17.37 -0.98
C THR A 186 13.49 17.97 -0.47
N PHE A 187 13.56 18.22 0.82
CA PHE A 187 14.80 18.51 1.54
C PHE A 187 15.13 17.35 2.47
N GLN A 188 16.37 16.87 2.42
CA GLN A 188 16.85 15.77 3.26
C GLN A 188 18.24 16.10 3.81
N PHE A 189 18.51 15.66 5.04
CA PHE A 189 19.81 15.84 5.67
C PHE A 189 20.13 14.69 6.61
N SER A 190 21.42 14.50 6.86
CA SER A 190 21.96 13.63 7.91
C SER A 190 23.19 14.29 8.52
N THR A 191 23.35 14.13 9.84
CA THR A 191 24.58 14.57 10.54
C THR A 191 25.75 13.63 10.30
N GLY A 192 25.51 12.44 9.71
CA GLY A 192 26.42 11.33 9.83
C GLY A 192 26.52 10.83 11.27
N MET A 193 27.56 10.06 11.56
CA MET A 193 27.85 9.59 12.92
C MET A 193 28.57 10.65 13.71
N LEU A 194 27.94 11.14 14.79
CA LEU A 194 28.52 12.08 15.74
C LEU A 194 29.18 11.29 16.89
N ASN A 195 30.46 11.55 17.15
CA ASN A 195 31.25 10.83 18.18
C ASN A 195 31.13 9.30 18.04
N ASP A 196 31.01 8.80 16.80
CA ASP A 196 30.91 7.39 16.44
C ASP A 196 29.66 6.64 16.97
N ASN A 197 28.75 7.31 17.69
CA ASN A 197 27.63 6.67 18.36
C ASN A 197 26.27 7.26 18.01
N PHE A 198 26.18 8.55 17.69
CA PHE A 198 24.89 9.21 17.50
C PHE A 198 24.69 9.65 16.05
N SER A 199 23.50 9.51 15.57
CA SER A 199 23.11 10.04 14.25
C SER A 199 21.75 10.71 14.34
N PHE A 200 21.58 11.80 13.58
CA PHE A 200 20.31 12.47 13.39
C PHE A 200 20.09 12.74 11.90
N SER A 201 18.94 12.34 11.39
CA SER A 201 18.55 12.58 9.99
C SER A 201 17.11 13.04 9.87
N GLY A 202 16.82 13.74 8.77
CA GLY A 202 15.46 14.23 8.55
C GLY A 202 15.16 14.51 7.09
N ARG A 203 13.85 14.53 6.78
CA ARG A 203 13.28 14.84 5.47
C ARG A 203 12.01 15.67 5.63
N LEU A 204 11.87 16.68 4.78
CA LEU A 204 10.63 17.43 4.55
C LEU A 204 10.30 17.32 3.07
N SER A 205 9.04 17.08 2.75
CA SER A 205 8.61 16.93 1.36
C SER A 205 7.21 17.49 1.13
N GLN A 206 7.01 18.02 -0.06
CA GLN A 206 5.71 18.46 -0.55
C GLN A 206 5.53 17.96 -1.99
N ILE A 207 4.33 17.46 -2.31
CA ILE A 207 3.93 17.05 -3.64
C ILE A 207 2.59 17.70 -3.97
N ASN A 208 2.51 18.33 -5.14
CA ASN A 208 1.26 18.84 -5.71
C ASN A 208 1.05 18.23 -7.08
N SER A 209 -0.16 17.83 -7.41
CA SER A 209 -0.54 17.35 -8.74
C SER A 209 -2.02 17.65 -9.01
N ASN A 210 -2.37 17.96 -10.27
CA ASN A 210 -3.78 18.05 -10.65
C ASN A 210 -4.42 16.71 -10.97
N GLY A 211 -3.61 15.61 -11.08
CA GLY A 211 -4.08 14.33 -11.60
C GLY A 211 -4.39 14.36 -13.11
N TYR A 212 -4.61 13.19 -13.70
CA TYR A 212 -5.07 13.04 -15.08
C TYR A 212 -6.59 13.19 -15.19
N ILE A 213 -7.33 12.73 -14.20
CA ILE A 213 -8.77 12.84 -14.10
C ILE A 213 -9.14 14.28 -13.72
N ASP A 214 -10.23 14.80 -14.25
CA ASP A 214 -10.70 16.16 -13.99
C ASP A 214 -10.91 16.38 -12.48
N ARG A 215 -10.38 17.50 -11.95
CA ARG A 215 -10.44 17.86 -10.52
C ARG A 215 -9.76 16.87 -9.54
N ALA A 216 -9.04 15.84 -10.00
CA ALA A 216 -8.35 14.88 -9.14
C ALA A 216 -7.03 15.43 -8.56
N ALA A 217 -7.10 16.64 -7.98
CA ALA A 217 -5.93 17.30 -7.41
C ALA A 217 -5.50 16.63 -6.10
N SER A 218 -4.19 16.60 -5.87
CA SER A 218 -3.57 16.16 -4.62
C SER A 218 -2.59 17.21 -4.13
N ASP A 219 -2.70 17.61 -2.86
CA ASP A 219 -1.77 18.45 -2.12
C ASP A 219 -1.29 17.67 -0.90
N LEU A 220 -0.02 17.27 -0.92
CA LEU A 220 0.53 16.28 -0.01
C LEU A 220 1.78 16.84 0.66
N ASP A 221 1.76 16.95 1.98
CA ASP A 221 2.89 17.34 2.81
C ASP A 221 3.38 16.15 3.65
N SER A 222 4.69 15.99 3.83
CA SER A 222 5.22 14.96 4.72
C SER A 222 6.54 15.33 5.37
N TYR A 223 6.80 14.69 6.50
CA TYR A 223 8.05 14.80 7.24
C TYR A 223 8.51 13.43 7.72
N PHE A 224 9.82 13.32 7.92
CA PHE A 224 10.47 12.15 8.53
C PHE A 224 11.68 12.62 9.32
N PHE A 225 11.79 12.24 10.59
CA PHE A 225 12.94 12.49 11.43
C PHE A 225 13.32 11.22 12.16
N GLN A 226 14.61 10.94 12.20
CA GLN A 226 15.18 9.78 12.86
C GLN A 226 16.37 10.22 13.71
N THR A 227 16.42 9.74 14.94
CA THR A 227 17.61 9.79 15.77
C THR A 227 18.03 8.38 16.16
N ALA A 228 19.32 8.13 16.22
CA ALA A 228 19.83 6.83 16.58
C ALA A 228 21.05 6.93 17.48
N PHE A 229 21.15 5.96 18.37
CA PHE A 229 22.36 5.64 19.14
C PHE A 229 22.82 4.24 18.76
N GLN A 230 24.08 4.07 18.47
CA GLN A 230 24.70 2.80 18.17
C GLN A 230 26.05 2.67 18.87
N ASP A 231 26.27 1.51 19.49
CA ASP A 231 27.58 1.04 19.92
C ASP A 231 27.82 -0.41 19.44
N ASP A 232 28.80 -1.12 20.03
CA ASP A 232 29.16 -2.49 19.62
C ASP A 232 28.03 -3.52 19.84
N ASN A 233 27.11 -3.28 20.77
CA ASN A 233 26.08 -4.23 21.19
C ASN A 233 24.67 -3.67 21.08
N THR A 234 24.49 -2.37 21.14
CA THR A 234 23.19 -1.70 21.25
C THR A 234 22.92 -0.84 20.02
N LEU A 235 21.72 -0.95 19.46
CA LEU A 235 21.16 -0.02 18.49
C LEU A 235 19.80 0.46 18.98
N ILE A 236 19.67 1.75 19.25
CA ILE A 236 18.42 2.41 19.60
C ILE A 236 18.07 3.39 18.48
N LYS A 237 16.85 3.33 17.96
CA LYS A 237 16.31 4.30 16.99
C LYS A 237 14.99 4.86 17.48
N ALA A 238 14.82 6.15 17.37
CA ALA A 238 13.53 6.81 17.53
C ALA A 238 13.19 7.58 16.25
N LEU A 239 11.97 7.36 15.75
CA LEU A 239 11.47 7.92 14.51
C LEU A 239 10.17 8.68 14.76
N ILE A 240 10.05 9.82 14.09
CA ILE A 240 8.79 10.58 14.01
C ILE A 240 8.58 10.89 12.54
N PHE A 241 7.47 10.43 11.99
CA PHE A 241 7.10 10.71 10.60
C PHE A 241 5.61 10.84 10.43
N GLY A 242 5.20 11.44 9.35
CA GLY A 242 3.78 11.61 9.06
C GLY A 242 3.54 12.32 7.75
N GLY A 243 2.28 12.38 7.37
CA GLY A 243 1.79 13.08 6.20
C GLY A 243 0.48 13.79 6.50
N HIS A 244 0.20 14.80 5.71
CA HIS A 244 -1.09 15.44 5.57
C HIS A 244 -1.44 15.44 4.09
N GLU A 245 -2.62 14.99 3.78
CA GLU A 245 -3.17 14.99 2.43
C GLU A 245 -4.43 15.84 2.36
N ILE A 246 -4.59 16.52 1.21
CA ILE A 246 -5.86 17.02 0.73
C ILE A 246 -5.97 16.54 -0.70
N THR A 247 -6.92 15.63 -0.95
CA THR A 247 -7.18 15.10 -2.29
C THR A 247 -8.62 15.35 -2.69
N TYR A 248 -8.82 15.87 -3.90
CA TYR A 248 -10.17 15.93 -4.46
C TYR A 248 -10.61 14.50 -4.83
N GLN A 249 -11.82 14.12 -4.47
CA GLN A 249 -12.32 12.77 -4.66
C GLN A 249 -12.36 12.37 -6.14
N SER A 250 -11.81 11.21 -6.46
CA SER A 250 -11.77 10.66 -7.82
C SER A 250 -12.03 9.14 -7.87
N TRP A 251 -12.61 8.59 -6.81
CA TRP A 251 -12.83 7.16 -6.64
C TRP A 251 -14.18 6.64 -7.17
N TYR A 252 -15.01 7.50 -7.77
CA TYR A 252 -16.33 7.06 -8.28
C TYR A 252 -16.26 6.33 -9.62
N GLY A 253 -15.16 6.51 -10.40
CA GLY A 253 -15.05 5.94 -11.73
C GLY A 253 -16.08 6.53 -12.72
N ILE A 254 -16.10 6.01 -13.93
CA ILE A 254 -17.03 6.42 -15.00
C ILE A 254 -17.56 5.21 -15.74
N ASP A 255 -18.79 5.28 -16.24
CA ASP A 255 -19.38 4.25 -17.06
C ASP A 255 -18.70 4.14 -18.45
N LYS A 256 -19.09 3.14 -19.23
CA LYS A 256 -18.48 2.87 -20.53
C LYS A 256 -18.74 3.94 -21.58
N GLU A 257 -19.91 4.55 -21.58
CA GLU A 257 -20.26 5.62 -22.53
C GLU A 257 -19.43 6.87 -22.26
N VAL A 258 -19.32 7.26 -21.00
CA VAL A 258 -18.48 8.39 -20.57
C VAL A 258 -17.01 8.07 -20.83
N LEU A 259 -16.55 6.83 -20.58
CA LEU A 259 -15.18 6.40 -20.85
C LEU A 259 -14.78 6.59 -22.33
N GLU A 260 -15.68 6.35 -23.26
CA GLU A 260 -15.46 6.48 -24.71
C GLU A 260 -15.46 7.95 -25.15
N ASN A 261 -16.33 8.78 -24.59
CA ASN A 261 -16.61 10.14 -25.04
C ASN A 261 -15.89 11.23 -24.24
N ASN A 262 -15.73 11.05 -22.93
CA ASN A 262 -15.10 12.00 -22.02
C ASN A 262 -14.28 11.28 -20.93
N ARG A 263 -13.16 10.72 -21.34
CA ARG A 263 -12.34 9.81 -20.55
C ARG A 263 -11.80 10.38 -19.24
N THR A 264 -11.66 11.71 -19.11
CA THR A 264 -11.16 12.35 -17.90
C THR A 264 -12.26 12.82 -16.95
N TYR A 265 -13.52 12.60 -17.31
CA TYR A 265 -14.64 13.05 -16.51
C TYR A 265 -14.59 12.50 -15.08
N ASN A 266 -14.94 13.36 -14.12
CA ASN A 266 -15.07 13.01 -12.72
C ASN A 266 -16.45 13.43 -12.23
N PRO A 267 -17.32 12.51 -11.81
CA PRO A 267 -18.66 12.87 -11.32
C PRO A 267 -18.65 13.46 -9.89
N ALA A 268 -17.51 13.41 -9.18
CA ALA A 268 -17.45 13.91 -7.82
C ALA A 268 -17.83 15.39 -7.74
N GLY A 269 -18.73 15.72 -6.80
CA GLY A 269 -19.16 17.06 -6.51
C GLY A 269 -20.13 17.65 -7.53
N GLU A 270 -20.79 16.87 -8.39
CA GLU A 270 -21.82 17.36 -9.29
C GLU A 270 -22.92 18.11 -8.54
N MET A 271 -23.29 19.28 -9.08
CA MET A 271 -24.41 20.08 -8.61
C MET A 271 -25.39 20.31 -9.75
N TYR A 272 -26.67 20.14 -9.49
CA TYR A 272 -27.73 20.27 -10.49
C TYR A 272 -28.61 21.48 -10.23
N ASP A 273 -29.22 22.04 -11.27
CA ASP A 273 -30.21 23.09 -11.15
C ASP A 273 -31.63 22.49 -10.93
N GLU A 274 -32.59 23.33 -10.62
CA GLU A 274 -34.00 22.95 -10.40
C GLU A 274 -34.63 22.18 -11.58
N THR A 275 -34.00 22.21 -12.74
CA THR A 275 -34.47 21.50 -13.96
C THR A 275 -33.69 20.18 -14.20
N GLY A 276 -32.77 19.82 -13.30
CA GLY A 276 -31.96 18.61 -13.38
C GLY A 276 -30.78 18.71 -14.36
N ASN A 277 -30.37 19.92 -14.76
CA ASN A 277 -29.18 20.11 -15.59
C ASN A 277 -27.96 20.35 -14.70
N LEU A 278 -26.80 19.80 -15.09
CA LEU A 278 -25.54 20.03 -14.42
C LEU A 278 -25.22 21.53 -14.40
N SER A 279 -25.17 22.13 -13.21
CA SER A 279 -24.93 23.56 -13.00
C SER A 279 -23.47 23.85 -12.62
N GLY A 280 -22.75 22.89 -12.10
CA GLY A 280 -21.35 23.03 -11.68
C GLY A 280 -20.84 21.87 -10.86
N PHE A 281 -19.72 22.10 -10.15
CA PHE A 281 -19.10 21.13 -9.27
C PHE A 281 -18.73 21.77 -7.95
N TYR A 282 -18.99 21.07 -6.86
CA TYR A 282 -18.57 21.48 -5.54
C TYR A 282 -17.05 21.48 -5.44
N SER A 283 -16.46 22.59 -5.03
CA SER A 283 -15.02 22.77 -5.09
C SER A 283 -14.28 22.10 -3.93
N ASN A 284 -14.98 21.75 -2.85
CA ASN A 284 -14.41 21.14 -1.65
C ASN A 284 -14.86 19.70 -1.45
N GLN A 285 -15.09 18.96 -2.54
CA GLN A 285 -15.34 17.51 -2.54
C GLN A 285 -14.01 16.79 -2.29
N VAL A 286 -13.53 16.84 -1.06
CA VAL A 286 -12.16 16.43 -0.71
C VAL A 286 -12.12 15.34 0.35
N ASP A 287 -11.01 14.61 0.37
CA ASP A 287 -10.50 13.91 1.53
C ASP A 287 -9.37 14.74 2.13
N ASP A 288 -9.43 15.01 3.43
CA ASP A 288 -8.46 15.79 4.21
C ASP A 288 -8.08 14.96 5.44
N TYR A 289 -6.91 14.31 5.37
CA TYR A 289 -6.48 13.40 6.42
C TYR A 289 -5.03 13.63 6.83
N THR A 290 -4.79 13.57 8.14
CA THR A 290 -3.45 13.67 8.72
C THR A 290 -3.12 12.41 9.48
N GLN A 291 -1.94 11.82 9.24
CA GLN A 291 -1.44 10.69 10.00
C GLN A 291 -0.05 10.97 10.57
N LYS A 292 0.16 10.64 11.85
CA LYS A 292 1.40 10.85 12.59
C LYS A 292 1.84 9.56 13.24
N HIS A 293 3.12 9.22 13.09
CA HIS A 293 3.71 8.00 13.60
C HIS A 293 4.89 8.31 14.52
N TYR A 294 4.98 7.58 15.61
CA TYR A 294 6.07 7.63 16.57
C TYR A 294 6.56 6.21 16.78
N GLN A 295 7.79 5.91 16.36
CA GLN A 295 8.39 4.59 16.52
C GLN A 295 9.63 4.66 17.41
N PHE A 296 9.78 3.62 18.24
CA PHE A 296 10.97 3.39 19.03
C PHE A 296 11.42 1.94 18.81
N HIS A 297 12.69 1.76 18.49
CA HIS A 297 13.30 0.46 18.29
C HIS A 297 14.54 0.34 19.19
N TRP A 298 14.65 -0.77 19.91
CA TRP A 298 15.81 -1.16 20.68
C TRP A 298 16.24 -2.55 20.28
N ASN A 299 17.49 -2.66 19.81
CA ASN A 299 18.12 -3.92 19.47
C ASN A 299 19.37 -4.07 20.31
N GLU A 300 19.51 -5.23 20.96
CA GLU A 300 20.59 -5.53 21.88
C GLU A 300 21.22 -6.87 21.53
N LYS A 301 22.52 -6.87 21.30
CA LYS A 301 23.34 -8.07 21.17
C LYS A 301 23.76 -8.53 22.55
N ILE A 302 23.00 -9.47 23.15
CA ILE A 302 23.27 -10.00 24.48
C ILE A 302 24.63 -10.71 24.53
N ASN A 303 24.94 -11.48 23.45
CA ASN A 303 26.24 -12.14 23.25
C ASN A 303 26.38 -12.55 21.75
N SER A 304 27.37 -13.36 21.43
CA SER A 304 27.62 -13.82 20.03
C SER A 304 26.49 -14.61 19.40
N GLU A 305 25.58 -15.19 20.18
CA GLU A 305 24.50 -16.07 19.71
C GLU A 305 23.11 -15.50 19.96
N TRP A 306 22.95 -14.64 20.95
CA TRP A 306 21.64 -14.11 21.36
C TRP A 306 21.51 -12.63 21.09
N ASN A 307 20.41 -12.29 20.45
CA ASN A 307 20.01 -10.89 20.23
C ASN A 307 18.56 -10.71 20.68
N PHE A 308 18.29 -9.53 21.25
CA PHE A 308 16.96 -9.08 21.67
C PHE A 308 16.52 -7.89 20.81
N SER A 309 15.21 -7.76 20.57
CA SER A 309 14.62 -6.60 19.93
C SER A 309 13.31 -6.20 20.59
N LEU A 310 13.06 -4.91 20.67
CA LEU A 310 11.80 -4.29 21.10
C LEU A 310 11.44 -3.22 20.08
N GLY A 311 10.22 -3.24 19.60
CA GLY A 311 9.63 -2.18 18.78
C GLY A 311 8.36 -1.65 19.46
N LEU A 312 8.24 -0.34 19.55
CA LEU A 312 7.04 0.35 20.01
C LEU A 312 6.57 1.30 18.92
N ASN A 313 5.27 1.39 18.73
CA ASN A 313 4.68 2.34 17.80
C ASN A 313 3.39 2.94 18.38
N TYR A 314 3.22 4.22 18.15
CA TYR A 314 1.97 4.92 18.30
C TYR A 314 1.67 5.66 17.00
N THR A 315 0.48 5.45 16.47
CA THR A 315 -0.05 6.17 15.31
C THR A 315 -1.32 6.88 15.71
N HIS A 316 -1.42 8.15 15.36
CA HIS A 316 -2.65 8.94 15.45
C HIS A 316 -3.04 9.41 14.06
N GLY A 317 -4.28 9.14 13.68
CA GLY A 317 -4.88 9.56 12.42
C GLY A 317 -6.13 10.36 12.69
N SER A 318 -6.34 11.46 11.97
CA SER A 318 -7.57 12.25 12.07
C SER A 318 -7.83 12.97 10.77
N GLY A 319 -9.06 12.90 10.28
CA GLY A 319 -9.48 13.57 9.06
C GLY A 319 -10.90 13.22 8.67
N PHE A 320 -11.29 13.72 7.52
CA PHE A 320 -12.65 13.57 6.98
C PHE A 320 -12.63 13.60 5.45
N TYR A 321 -13.65 13.04 4.87
CA TYR A 321 -14.05 13.41 3.53
C TYR A 321 -15.32 14.24 3.56
N GLU A 322 -15.34 15.31 2.73
CA GLU A 322 -16.41 16.29 2.64
C GLU A 322 -17.14 16.12 1.32
N GLU A 323 -18.47 16.13 1.38
CA GLU A 323 -19.33 15.88 0.25
C GLU A 323 -20.46 16.90 0.20
N PHE A 324 -20.74 17.39 -1.01
CA PHE A 324 -22.00 18.04 -1.34
C PHE A 324 -22.99 16.98 -1.83
N ASN A 325 -24.11 16.85 -1.14
CA ASN A 325 -25.19 15.92 -1.48
C ASN A 325 -26.34 16.71 -2.11
N ASP A 326 -26.57 16.43 -3.38
CA ASP A 326 -27.63 17.03 -4.20
C ASP A 326 -28.84 16.11 -4.27
N ILE A 327 -30.05 16.64 -4.06
CA ILE A 327 -31.31 15.86 -4.11
C ILE A 327 -31.50 15.18 -5.49
N SER A 328 -31.11 15.87 -6.56
CA SER A 328 -31.27 15.36 -7.92
C SER A 328 -30.29 14.26 -8.31
N SER A 329 -29.14 14.18 -7.62
CA SER A 329 -28.12 13.16 -7.87
C SER A 329 -28.33 11.86 -7.09
N GLY A 330 -29.33 11.81 -6.19
CA GLY A 330 -29.58 10.66 -5.31
C GLY A 330 -28.56 10.53 -4.17
N GLY A 331 -27.95 11.63 -3.75
CA GLY A 331 -27.05 11.68 -2.61
C GLY A 331 -27.76 11.45 -1.26
N ASP A 332 -26.98 11.47 -0.19
CA ASP A 332 -27.42 11.26 1.21
C ASP A 332 -28.17 12.50 1.75
N THR A 333 -29.36 12.75 1.24
CA THR A 333 -30.14 13.97 1.44
C THR A 333 -31.33 13.82 2.38
N SER A 334 -31.79 12.57 2.64
CA SER A 334 -32.99 12.32 3.44
C SER A 334 -32.78 12.66 4.92
N PHE A 335 -33.83 13.19 5.56
CA PHE A 335 -33.82 13.47 6.99
C PHE A 335 -33.62 12.21 7.83
N SER A 336 -34.09 11.06 7.33
CA SER A 336 -33.84 9.75 7.97
C SER A 336 -32.35 9.45 8.02
N TYR A 337 -31.63 9.63 6.93
CA TYR A 337 -30.18 9.46 6.87
C TYR A 337 -29.45 10.46 7.78
N LEU A 338 -29.84 11.73 7.69
CA LEU A 338 -29.25 12.82 8.48
C LEU A 338 -29.71 12.84 9.95
N GLN A 339 -30.55 11.89 10.38
CA GLN A 339 -31.13 11.85 11.73
C GLN A 339 -31.80 13.18 12.11
N LEU A 340 -32.55 13.78 11.16
CA LEU A 340 -33.34 14.97 11.33
C LEU A 340 -34.82 14.63 11.46
N GLU A 341 -35.58 15.48 12.17
CA GLU A 341 -37.04 15.34 12.27
C GLU A 341 -37.74 16.07 11.11
N PRO A 342 -38.57 15.37 10.32
CA PRO A 342 -39.39 16.02 9.30
C PRO A 342 -40.27 17.13 9.89
N TYR A 343 -40.44 18.19 9.15
CA TYR A 343 -41.32 19.31 9.58
C TYR A 343 -42.21 19.79 8.43
N THR A 344 -43.26 20.52 8.76
CA THR A 344 -44.20 21.03 7.77
C THR A 344 -43.98 22.53 7.52
N LEU A 345 -43.78 22.89 6.27
CA LEU A 345 -43.72 24.28 5.81
C LEU A 345 -44.96 24.58 4.93
N GLY A 346 -45.93 25.27 5.50
CA GLY A 346 -47.24 25.44 4.83
C GLY A 346 -47.99 24.10 4.72
N ASN A 347 -48.15 23.56 3.51
CA ASN A 347 -48.80 22.29 3.23
C ASN A 347 -47.82 21.23 2.74
N ILE A 348 -46.50 21.51 2.78
CA ILE A 348 -45.44 20.64 2.27
C ILE A 348 -44.71 20.04 3.47
N ILE A 349 -44.51 18.73 3.47
CA ILE A 349 -43.61 18.05 4.42
C ILE A 349 -42.20 18.18 3.85
N ILE A 350 -41.29 18.64 4.66
CA ILE A 350 -39.85 18.71 4.38
C ILE A 350 -39.20 17.56 5.13
N ASP A 351 -38.69 16.59 4.37
CA ASP A 351 -38.05 15.36 4.83
C ASP A 351 -36.77 15.04 4.06
N ASP A 352 -36.29 16.04 3.26
CA ASP A 352 -35.13 15.92 2.42
C ASP A 352 -34.44 17.31 2.29
N THR A 353 -33.12 17.33 2.11
CA THR A 353 -32.37 18.59 2.01
C THR A 353 -31.04 18.42 1.27
N GLU A 354 -30.76 19.30 0.33
CA GLU A 354 -29.36 19.47 -0.13
C GLU A 354 -28.49 19.82 1.07
N ASN A 355 -27.31 19.19 1.14
CA ASN A 355 -26.45 19.39 2.28
C ASN A 355 -24.96 19.27 1.96
N ILE A 356 -24.14 19.80 2.87
CA ILE A 356 -22.71 19.54 2.93
C ILE A 356 -22.45 18.78 4.21
N SER A 357 -21.88 17.60 4.08
CA SER A 357 -21.54 16.72 5.19
C SER A 357 -20.06 16.39 5.20
N GLN A 358 -19.55 16.10 6.40
CA GLN A 358 -18.22 15.51 6.61
C GLN A 358 -18.38 14.19 7.32
N LYS A 359 -17.71 13.16 6.80
CA LYS A 359 -17.61 11.83 7.43
C LYS A 359 -16.19 11.68 7.99
N TRP A 360 -16.08 11.61 9.30
CA TRP A 360 -14.85 11.69 10.08
C TRP A 360 -14.34 10.34 10.52
N LEU A 361 -13.02 10.20 10.53
CA LEU A 361 -12.28 9.17 11.24
C LEU A 361 -11.25 9.84 12.15
N ASP A 362 -11.30 9.49 13.45
CA ASP A 362 -10.27 9.86 14.43
C ASP A 362 -9.80 8.58 15.13
N ASN A 363 -8.52 8.24 14.96
CA ASN A 363 -8.05 6.94 15.41
C ASN A 363 -6.69 6.96 16.09
N ASP A 364 -6.53 6.02 17.02
CA ASP A 364 -5.30 5.75 17.73
C ASP A 364 -4.89 4.28 17.57
N TYR A 365 -3.64 4.01 17.19
CA TYR A 365 -3.11 2.68 17.03
C TYR A 365 -1.80 2.48 17.77
N TYR A 366 -1.80 1.60 18.74
CA TYR A 366 -0.66 1.23 19.58
C TYR A 366 -0.16 -0.14 19.17
N VAL A 367 1.15 -0.29 18.97
CA VAL A 367 1.79 -1.57 18.66
C VAL A 367 3.04 -1.75 19.52
N MET A 368 3.19 -2.95 20.06
CA MET A 368 4.41 -3.42 20.70
C MET A 368 4.84 -4.74 20.05
N THR A 369 6.09 -4.81 19.66
CA THR A 369 6.71 -6.03 19.15
C THR A 369 7.92 -6.38 20.01
N ILE A 370 8.10 -7.68 20.27
CA ILE A 370 9.25 -8.21 20.99
C ILE A 370 9.84 -9.38 20.23
N GLY A 371 11.15 -9.48 20.19
CA GLY A 371 11.85 -10.55 19.51
C GLY A 371 13.08 -11.02 20.28
N LEU A 372 13.32 -12.32 20.22
CA LEU A 372 14.52 -12.97 20.72
C LEU A 372 15.07 -13.87 19.62
N ASN A 373 16.27 -13.61 19.17
CA ASN A 373 16.94 -14.38 18.12
C ASN A 373 18.13 -15.12 18.71
N HIS A 374 18.19 -16.43 18.47
CA HIS A 374 19.33 -17.29 18.80
C HIS A 374 19.93 -17.84 17.52
N GLN A 375 21.20 -17.55 17.28
CA GLN A 375 21.89 -17.95 16.07
C GLN A 375 23.17 -18.70 16.40
N THR A 376 23.28 -19.92 15.85
CA THR A 376 24.48 -20.74 15.90
C THR A 376 25.00 -20.97 14.47
N ALA A 377 26.09 -21.74 14.31
CA ALA A 377 26.63 -22.10 13.00
C ALA A 377 25.64 -22.94 12.14
N VAL A 378 24.72 -23.67 12.77
CA VAL A 378 23.82 -24.61 12.11
C VAL A 378 22.33 -24.31 12.29
N SER A 379 21.96 -23.47 13.26
CA SER A 379 20.57 -23.21 13.59
C SER A 379 20.32 -21.72 13.85
N THR A 380 19.17 -21.24 13.43
CA THR A 380 18.62 -19.95 13.81
C THR A 380 17.23 -20.17 14.38
N PHE A 381 17.00 -19.69 15.60
CA PHE A 381 15.70 -19.69 16.25
C PHE A 381 15.25 -18.24 16.45
N ASN A 382 14.01 -17.92 16.09
CA ASN A 382 13.40 -16.63 16.33
C ASN A 382 12.10 -16.84 17.11
N PHE A 383 12.03 -16.26 18.27
CA PHE A 383 10.83 -16.19 19.10
C PHE A 383 10.36 -14.75 19.09
N GLY A 384 9.07 -14.54 19.00
CA GLY A 384 8.57 -13.18 19.06
C GLY A 384 7.10 -13.09 19.36
N GLY A 385 6.69 -11.89 19.70
CA GLY A 385 5.31 -11.56 19.98
C GLY A 385 4.96 -10.16 19.47
N LEU A 386 3.69 -9.99 19.21
CA LEU A 386 3.08 -8.71 18.86
C LEU A 386 1.86 -8.51 19.76
N TYR A 387 1.71 -7.31 20.26
CA TYR A 387 0.48 -6.83 20.86
C TYR A 387 0.10 -5.51 20.19
N SER A 388 -1.16 -5.37 19.80
CA SER A 388 -1.67 -4.11 19.28
C SER A 388 -3.07 -3.79 19.81
N ARG A 389 -3.37 -2.50 19.87
CA ARG A 389 -4.69 -1.98 20.18
C ARG A 389 -4.99 -0.79 19.29
N TYR A 390 -6.11 -0.85 18.62
CA TYR A 390 -6.67 0.21 17.80
C TYR A 390 -7.99 0.69 18.41
N VAL A 391 -8.22 1.98 18.35
CA VAL A 391 -9.48 2.65 18.70
C VAL A 391 -9.77 3.62 17.58
N GLY A 392 -10.92 3.50 16.93
CA GLY A 392 -11.37 4.39 15.85
C GLY A 392 -12.75 4.94 16.14
N ASP A 393 -12.86 6.25 16.17
CA ASP A 393 -14.11 6.99 16.29
C ASP A 393 -14.56 7.42 14.89
N HIS A 394 -15.74 6.96 14.46
CA HIS A 394 -16.35 7.28 13.18
C HIS A 394 -17.60 8.11 13.42
N PHE A 395 -17.70 9.27 12.78
CA PHE A 395 -18.89 10.12 12.94
C PHE A 395 -19.14 11.02 11.72
N GLY A 396 -20.41 11.28 11.45
CA GLY A 396 -20.84 12.20 10.41
C GLY A 396 -21.27 13.54 11.00
N THR A 397 -20.88 14.63 10.36
CA THR A 397 -21.19 16.01 10.76
C THR A 397 -21.85 16.77 9.62
N LEU A 398 -23.05 17.28 9.82
CA LEU A 398 -23.74 18.16 8.91
C LEU A 398 -23.18 19.58 9.04
N LEU A 399 -22.53 20.10 8.00
CA LEU A 399 -21.98 21.46 7.98
C LEU A 399 -23.00 22.49 7.53
N TRP A 400 -23.75 22.16 6.50
CA TRP A 400 -24.76 23.01 5.90
C TRP A 400 -25.91 22.16 5.35
N GLY A 401 -27.09 22.70 5.34
CA GLY A 401 -28.24 22.14 4.64
C GLY A 401 -29.21 23.26 4.29
N GLN A 402 -29.85 23.13 3.12
CA GLN A 402 -30.79 24.13 2.61
C GLN A 402 -32.02 24.28 3.53
N ASN A 403 -32.51 23.15 4.04
CA ASN A 403 -33.70 23.06 4.87
C ASN A 403 -33.42 22.04 6.02
N ILE A 404 -32.90 22.50 7.14
CA ILE A 404 -32.51 21.63 8.28
C ILE A 404 -33.40 21.75 9.51
N GLY A 405 -34.52 22.50 9.41
CA GLY A 405 -35.44 22.71 10.53
C GLY A 405 -34.77 23.35 11.74
N ASN A 406 -34.80 22.65 12.88
CA ASN A 406 -34.19 23.09 14.13
C ASN A 406 -32.83 22.47 14.41
N ALA A 407 -32.18 21.83 13.42
CA ALA A 407 -30.88 21.21 13.64
C ALA A 407 -29.83 22.23 14.08
N LEU A 408 -28.97 21.83 15.00
CA LEU A 408 -27.88 22.69 15.47
C LEU A 408 -26.71 22.65 14.48
N PRO A 409 -25.89 23.73 14.42
CA PRO A 409 -24.66 23.69 13.64
C PRO A 409 -23.77 22.50 14.02
N LYS A 410 -23.20 21.83 13.03
CA LYS A 410 -22.39 20.60 13.21
C LYS A 410 -23.19 19.45 13.86
N HIS A 411 -24.46 19.32 13.49
CA HIS A 411 -25.27 18.17 13.89
C HIS A 411 -24.58 16.87 13.54
N ARG A 412 -24.40 15.97 14.51
CA ARG A 412 -23.88 14.62 14.27
C ARG A 412 -25.03 13.71 13.88
N PHE A 413 -24.96 13.11 12.70
CA PHE A 413 -26.02 12.23 12.20
C PHE A 413 -25.68 10.74 12.35
N TYR A 414 -24.41 10.37 12.55
CA TYR A 414 -24.01 9.06 13.05
C TYR A 414 -22.78 9.18 13.94
N GLU A 415 -22.61 8.18 14.80
CA GLU A 415 -21.44 8.06 15.67
C GLU A 415 -21.28 6.60 16.12
N ASN A 416 -20.11 6.05 15.92
CA ASN A 416 -19.77 4.72 16.38
C ASN A 416 -18.26 4.62 16.67
N GLN A 417 -17.90 3.60 17.46
CA GLN A 417 -16.50 3.33 17.80
C GLN A 417 -16.16 1.89 17.46
N GLY A 418 -15.02 1.70 16.80
CA GLY A 418 -14.38 0.41 16.58
C GLY A 418 -13.19 0.22 17.53
N ILE A 419 -13.12 -0.92 18.22
CA ILE A 419 -11.98 -1.28 19.07
C ILE A 419 -11.46 -2.65 18.64
N LYS A 420 -10.20 -2.71 18.18
CA LYS A 420 -9.56 -3.97 17.81
C LYS A 420 -8.31 -4.19 18.64
N THR A 421 -8.24 -5.34 19.30
CA THR A 421 -7.07 -5.76 20.08
C THR A 421 -6.54 -7.06 19.50
N GLU A 422 -5.25 -7.11 19.23
CA GLU A 422 -4.59 -8.31 18.73
C GLU A 422 -3.41 -8.68 19.60
N GLY A 423 -3.26 -9.99 19.84
CA GLY A 423 -2.08 -10.58 20.44
C GLY A 423 -1.61 -11.75 19.62
N SER A 424 -0.33 -11.81 19.28
CA SER A 424 0.25 -12.94 18.59
C SER A 424 1.59 -13.36 19.20
N PHE A 425 1.87 -14.66 19.11
CA PHE A 425 3.14 -15.25 19.48
C PHE A 425 3.60 -16.19 18.37
N PHE A 426 4.88 -16.17 18.04
CA PHE A 426 5.47 -17.08 17.07
C PHE A 426 6.79 -17.65 17.52
N ALA A 427 7.09 -18.87 17.00
CA ALA A 427 8.37 -19.53 17.14
C ALA A 427 8.80 -20.06 15.76
N LYS A 428 9.93 -19.57 15.26
CA LYS A 428 10.48 -19.92 13.96
C LYS A 428 11.86 -20.54 14.12
N ALA A 429 12.11 -21.62 13.41
CA ALA A 429 13.40 -22.30 13.40
C ALA A 429 13.86 -22.59 11.98
N THR A 430 15.12 -22.31 11.70
CA THR A 430 15.83 -22.73 10.49
C THR A 430 17.03 -23.57 10.94
N HIS A 431 17.14 -24.80 10.44
CA HIS A 431 18.21 -25.73 10.85
C HIS A 431 18.87 -26.40 9.65
N LYS A 432 20.18 -26.36 9.60
CA LYS A 432 21.00 -27.10 8.60
C LYS A 432 21.08 -28.57 8.99
N ILE A 433 20.17 -29.38 8.44
CA ILE A 433 20.14 -30.85 8.66
C ILE A 433 21.38 -31.47 8.09
N SER A 434 21.89 -30.93 6.98
CA SER A 434 23.17 -31.30 6.36
C SER A 434 23.73 -30.09 5.60
N ASN A 435 24.93 -30.25 5.01
CA ASN A 435 25.52 -29.19 4.17
C ASN A 435 24.65 -28.84 2.95
N LYS A 436 23.66 -29.67 2.58
CA LYS A 436 22.80 -29.49 1.41
C LYS A 436 21.33 -29.33 1.75
N ILE A 437 20.90 -29.64 2.96
CA ILE A 437 19.49 -29.65 3.34
C ILE A 437 19.28 -28.75 4.54
N ILE A 438 18.35 -27.80 4.40
CA ILE A 438 17.93 -26.88 5.46
C ILE A 438 16.44 -27.09 5.71
N GLY A 439 16.08 -27.36 6.97
CA GLY A 439 14.72 -27.45 7.45
C GLY A 439 14.23 -26.10 7.98
N PHE A 440 12.95 -25.81 7.77
CA PHE A 440 12.27 -24.61 8.24
C PHE A 440 10.95 -24.99 8.89
N ILE A 441 10.68 -24.42 10.07
CA ILE A 441 9.40 -24.50 10.79
C ILE A 441 9.08 -23.11 11.32
N ASP A 442 7.82 -22.72 11.22
CA ASP A 442 7.30 -21.44 11.74
C ASP A 442 5.89 -21.66 12.27
N LEU A 443 5.69 -21.47 13.55
CA LEU A 443 4.44 -21.69 14.26
C LEU A 443 3.95 -20.36 14.84
N GLN A 444 2.70 -20.01 14.57
CA GLN A 444 2.07 -18.79 15.11
C GLN A 444 0.73 -19.12 15.74
N VAL A 445 0.48 -18.56 16.92
CA VAL A 445 -0.84 -18.46 17.53
C VAL A 445 -1.20 -16.98 17.59
N ARG A 446 -2.42 -16.62 17.18
CA ARG A 446 -2.90 -15.25 17.10
C ARG A 446 -4.31 -15.17 17.64
N GLY A 447 -4.58 -14.22 18.55
CA GLY A 447 -5.89 -13.88 19.10
C GLY A 447 -6.30 -12.49 18.65
N VAL A 448 -7.54 -12.32 18.24
CA VAL A 448 -8.14 -11.04 17.84
C VAL A 448 -9.45 -10.87 18.56
N ASN A 449 -9.62 -9.71 19.21
CA ASN A 449 -10.90 -9.26 19.72
C ASN A 449 -11.28 -7.99 18.95
N TYR A 450 -12.46 -7.97 18.35
CA TYR A 450 -12.95 -6.83 17.59
C TYR A 450 -14.38 -6.50 18.00
N SER A 451 -14.59 -5.27 18.40
CA SER A 451 -15.91 -4.74 18.72
C SER A 451 -16.20 -3.47 17.94
N ILE A 452 -17.43 -3.34 17.45
CA ILE A 452 -17.99 -2.11 16.88
C ILE A 452 -19.30 -1.83 17.61
N GLU A 453 -19.50 -0.61 18.06
CA GLU A 453 -20.74 -0.21 18.73
C GLU A 453 -21.14 1.20 18.33
N GLY A 454 -22.39 1.37 17.91
CA GLY A 454 -22.97 2.67 17.61
C GLY A 454 -23.82 2.69 16.34
N ILE A 455 -24.06 3.87 15.81
CA ILE A 455 -24.81 4.12 14.57
C ILE A 455 -23.81 4.28 13.43
N VAL A 456 -23.94 3.49 12.38
CA VAL A 456 -23.14 3.62 11.15
C VAL A 456 -23.77 4.60 10.16
N ALA A 457 -23.06 4.95 9.11
CA ALA A 457 -23.46 5.98 8.15
C ALA A 457 -24.85 5.76 7.50
N ASP A 458 -25.16 4.52 7.11
CA ASP A 458 -26.58 4.15 6.87
C ASP A 458 -27.21 3.93 8.23
N PRO A 459 -28.22 4.75 8.70
CA PRO A 459 -28.62 4.86 10.11
C PRO A 459 -29.17 3.57 10.68
N SER A 460 -28.36 2.55 10.67
CA SER A 460 -28.54 1.27 11.32
C SER A 460 -27.62 1.16 12.53
N LYS A 461 -28.13 0.57 13.62
CA LYS A 461 -27.28 0.25 14.76
C LYS A 461 -26.44 -0.96 14.44
N LEU A 462 -25.12 -0.79 14.42
CA LEU A 462 -24.17 -1.89 14.32
C LEU A 462 -23.62 -2.23 15.72
N SER A 463 -23.66 -3.51 16.07
CA SER A 463 -23.06 -4.04 17.28
C SER A 463 -22.33 -5.33 16.93
N VAL A 464 -21.01 -5.31 16.98
CA VAL A 464 -20.11 -6.44 16.73
C VAL A 464 -19.31 -6.71 18.00
N ASP A 465 -19.21 -7.97 18.40
CA ASP A 465 -18.29 -8.44 19.44
C ASP A 465 -17.78 -9.81 19.02
N ASP A 466 -16.63 -9.84 18.36
CA ASP A 466 -16.06 -11.05 17.79
C ASP A 466 -14.71 -11.38 18.44
N GLN A 467 -14.53 -12.66 18.80
CA GLN A 467 -13.32 -13.18 19.45
C GLN A 467 -12.80 -14.38 18.68
N LEU A 468 -11.65 -14.20 18.04
CA LEU A 468 -11.08 -15.17 17.12
C LEU A 468 -9.71 -15.64 17.60
N ILE A 469 -9.45 -16.94 17.45
CA ILE A 469 -8.13 -17.54 17.71
C ILE A 469 -7.71 -18.31 16.48
N PHE A 470 -6.49 -18.05 16.01
CA PHE A 470 -5.91 -18.64 14.82
C PHE A 470 -4.61 -19.39 15.14
N PHE A 471 -4.44 -20.54 14.52
CA PHE A 471 -3.19 -21.27 14.51
C PHE A 471 -2.67 -21.41 13.07
N ASN A 472 -1.51 -20.83 12.80
CA ASN A 472 -0.92 -20.69 11.47
C ASN A 472 0.45 -21.41 11.40
N PRO A 473 0.48 -22.74 11.26
CA PRO A 473 1.71 -23.50 11.09
C PRO A 473 2.26 -23.39 9.68
N LYS A 474 3.60 -23.33 9.56
CA LYS A 474 4.32 -23.33 8.29
C LYS A 474 5.53 -24.23 8.41
N ALA A 475 5.88 -24.93 7.34
CA ALA A 475 7.04 -25.78 7.28
C ALA A 475 7.62 -25.80 5.86
N GLY A 476 8.91 -26.09 5.74
CA GLY A 476 9.55 -26.23 4.44
C GLY A 476 10.94 -26.83 4.51
N LEU A 477 11.42 -27.20 3.33
CA LEU A 477 12.75 -27.74 3.12
C LEU A 477 13.42 -26.98 1.98
N THR A 478 14.69 -26.65 2.17
CA THR A 478 15.53 -26.08 1.10
C THR A 478 16.67 -27.06 0.83
N PHE A 479 16.78 -27.51 -0.41
CA PHE A 479 17.89 -28.34 -0.91
C PHE A 479 18.85 -27.47 -1.73
N LYS A 480 20.13 -27.48 -1.38
CA LYS A 480 21.22 -26.78 -2.07
C LYS A 480 22.10 -27.78 -2.80
N PRO A 481 21.85 -28.11 -4.08
CA PRO A 481 22.71 -28.99 -4.86
C PRO A 481 24.12 -28.42 -5.03
N SER A 482 24.25 -27.09 -5.11
CA SER A 482 25.48 -26.32 -5.15
C SER A 482 25.32 -25.01 -4.36
N GLU A 483 26.41 -24.26 -4.18
CA GLU A 483 26.36 -22.91 -3.53
C GLU A 483 25.54 -21.90 -4.33
N ASP A 484 25.48 -22.07 -5.65
CA ASP A 484 24.79 -21.17 -6.57
C ASP A 484 23.30 -21.51 -6.76
N GLN A 485 22.82 -22.65 -6.24
CA GLN A 485 21.47 -23.12 -6.52
C GLN A 485 20.76 -23.58 -5.25
N SER A 486 19.47 -23.29 -5.19
CA SER A 486 18.58 -23.86 -4.18
C SER A 486 17.23 -24.24 -4.77
N ILE A 487 16.69 -25.35 -4.31
CA ILE A 487 15.32 -25.80 -4.58
C ILE A 487 14.63 -25.87 -3.23
N TYR A 488 13.43 -25.34 -3.13
CA TYR A 488 12.67 -25.41 -1.88
C TYR A 488 11.24 -25.88 -2.13
N PHE A 489 10.69 -26.51 -1.11
CA PHE A 489 9.28 -26.81 -1.00
C PHE A 489 8.79 -26.27 0.34
N SER A 490 7.62 -25.62 0.33
CA SER A 490 6.98 -25.13 1.55
C SER A 490 5.47 -25.37 1.57
N TYR A 491 4.97 -25.50 2.77
CA TYR A 491 3.57 -25.47 3.12
C TYR A 491 3.34 -24.38 4.18
N ALA A 492 2.31 -23.60 3.98
CA ALA A 492 1.89 -22.60 4.95
C ALA A 492 0.36 -22.59 5.10
N LYS A 493 -0.12 -22.55 6.34
CA LYS A 493 -1.50 -22.25 6.65
C LYS A 493 -1.61 -20.81 7.15
N ALA A 494 -2.59 -20.08 6.67
CA ALA A 494 -2.95 -18.77 7.18
C ALA A 494 -4.46 -18.67 7.43
N GLN A 495 -4.82 -17.91 8.45
CA GLN A 495 -6.20 -17.62 8.80
C GLN A 495 -6.32 -16.13 9.10
N ARG A 496 -7.46 -15.54 8.76
CA ARG A 496 -7.65 -14.10 8.82
C ARG A 496 -9.09 -13.76 9.18
N GLU A 497 -9.25 -12.76 10.04
CA GLU A 497 -10.52 -12.17 10.41
C GLU A 497 -11.09 -11.31 9.28
N PRO A 498 -12.42 -11.09 9.24
CA PRO A 498 -13.07 -10.09 8.41
C PRO A 498 -12.63 -8.67 8.79
N ASN A 499 -12.79 -7.73 7.86
CA ASN A 499 -12.57 -6.31 8.11
C ASN A 499 -13.89 -5.61 8.48
N ARG A 500 -13.83 -4.30 8.79
CA ARG A 500 -14.99 -3.49 9.16
C ARG A 500 -16.10 -3.55 8.11
N THR A 501 -15.80 -3.28 6.86
CA THR A 501 -16.77 -3.27 5.75
C THR A 501 -17.46 -4.63 5.59
N ASP A 502 -16.77 -5.75 5.89
CA ASP A 502 -17.39 -7.07 5.83
C ASP A 502 -18.50 -7.21 6.88
N TYR A 503 -18.30 -6.69 8.12
CA TYR A 503 -19.30 -6.71 9.19
C TYR A 503 -20.46 -5.74 8.93
N GLU A 504 -20.20 -4.59 8.31
CA GLU A 504 -21.24 -3.63 7.92
C GLU A 504 -22.16 -4.20 6.83
N ASN A 505 -21.63 -5.07 5.96
CA ASN A 505 -22.37 -5.67 4.86
C ASN A 505 -22.91 -7.10 5.13
N GLY A 506 -22.76 -7.62 6.36
CA GLY A 506 -23.35 -8.92 6.69
C GLY A 506 -22.76 -9.63 7.89
N ALA A 507 -22.86 -10.96 7.89
CA ALA A 507 -22.31 -11.85 8.92
C ALA A 507 -21.12 -12.65 8.35
N PRO A 508 -19.93 -12.06 8.25
CA PRO A 508 -18.80 -12.67 7.59
C PRO A 508 -18.15 -13.77 8.43
N LYS A 509 -17.49 -14.71 7.76
CA LYS A 509 -16.67 -15.75 8.38
C LYS A 509 -15.19 -15.48 8.14
N PRO A 510 -14.31 -15.86 9.08
CA PRO A 510 -12.87 -15.81 8.88
C PRO A 510 -12.41 -16.67 7.69
N GLU A 511 -11.49 -16.14 6.92
CA GLU A 511 -10.88 -16.82 5.78
C GLU A 511 -9.80 -17.82 6.23
N LYS A 512 -9.63 -18.89 5.45
CA LYS A 512 -8.57 -19.88 5.64
C LYS A 512 -7.87 -20.12 4.32
N LEU A 513 -6.54 -20.25 4.37
CA LEU A 513 -5.69 -20.49 3.22
C LEU A 513 -4.71 -21.62 3.54
N ASN A 514 -4.58 -22.58 2.62
CA ASN A 514 -3.46 -23.50 2.52
C ASN A 514 -2.64 -23.14 1.28
N ASP A 515 -1.35 -22.86 1.47
CA ASP A 515 -0.43 -22.44 0.42
C ASP A 515 0.72 -23.43 0.30
N PHE A 516 0.89 -24.02 -0.90
CA PHE A 516 1.98 -24.92 -1.24
C PHE A 516 2.84 -24.27 -2.30
N GLU A 517 4.14 -24.19 -2.06
CA GLU A 517 5.09 -23.61 -3.01
C GLU A 517 6.26 -24.53 -3.30
N LEU A 518 6.66 -24.57 -4.58
CA LEU A 518 7.88 -25.21 -5.05
C LEU A 518 8.70 -24.18 -5.81
N GLY A 519 9.87 -23.84 -5.28
CA GLY A 519 10.71 -22.82 -5.89
C GLY A 519 12.10 -23.33 -6.25
N TRP A 520 12.69 -22.69 -7.25
CA TRP A 520 14.05 -22.89 -7.70
C TRP A 520 14.74 -21.55 -7.87
N ARG A 521 15.97 -21.43 -7.35
CA ARG A 521 16.80 -20.23 -7.40
C ARG A 521 18.17 -20.57 -7.93
N ILE A 522 18.66 -19.70 -8.82
CA ILE A 522 20.05 -19.68 -9.29
C ILE A 522 20.60 -18.28 -9.01
N LYS A 523 21.79 -18.21 -8.42
CA LYS A 523 22.53 -16.97 -8.21
C LYS A 523 23.97 -17.16 -8.63
N LYS A 524 24.29 -16.69 -9.83
CA LYS A 524 25.65 -16.61 -10.37
C LYS A 524 26.00 -15.13 -10.62
N GLU A 525 27.27 -14.84 -10.83
CA GLU A 525 27.79 -13.48 -10.99
C GLU A 525 26.97 -12.62 -11.98
N LYS A 526 26.63 -13.16 -13.14
CA LYS A 526 25.94 -12.45 -14.23
C LYS A 526 24.46 -12.84 -14.40
N ILE A 527 23.99 -13.84 -13.65
CA ILE A 527 22.64 -14.38 -13.83
C ILE A 527 22.05 -14.72 -12.48
N GLN A 528 20.92 -14.11 -12.19
CA GLN A 528 20.06 -14.51 -11.07
C GLN A 528 18.69 -14.86 -11.64
N VAL A 529 18.17 -16.03 -11.29
CA VAL A 529 16.86 -16.52 -11.71
C VAL A 529 16.15 -17.10 -10.51
N GLN A 530 14.89 -16.77 -10.36
CA GLN A 530 13.99 -17.39 -9.42
C GLN A 530 12.75 -17.85 -10.16
N ALA A 531 12.40 -19.13 -10.02
CA ALA A 531 11.17 -19.71 -10.53
C ALA A 531 10.37 -20.27 -9.35
N ASN A 532 9.06 -20.13 -9.40
CA ASN A 532 8.16 -20.61 -8.36
C ASN A 532 6.88 -21.17 -8.96
N LEU A 533 6.42 -22.30 -8.45
CA LEU A 533 5.09 -22.85 -8.63
C LEU A 533 4.35 -22.72 -7.32
N TYR A 534 3.11 -22.25 -7.35
CA TYR A 534 2.29 -22.12 -6.16
C TYR A 534 0.88 -22.70 -6.37
N TRP A 535 0.32 -23.23 -5.29
CA TRP A 535 -1.02 -23.75 -5.21
C TRP A 535 -1.64 -23.28 -3.89
N MET A 536 -2.58 -22.36 -3.99
CA MET A 536 -3.25 -21.69 -2.89
C MET A 536 -4.73 -22.12 -2.87
N GLU A 537 -5.15 -22.80 -1.82
CA GLU A 537 -6.53 -23.24 -1.59
C GLU A 537 -7.15 -22.43 -0.48
N TYR A 538 -8.28 -21.80 -0.79
CA TYR A 538 -9.02 -20.96 0.13
C TYR A 538 -10.34 -21.63 0.53
N GLN A 539 -10.70 -21.47 1.80
CA GLN A 539 -11.99 -21.81 2.35
C GLN A 539 -12.60 -20.56 2.97
N ASP A 540 -13.88 -20.32 2.71
CA ASP A 540 -14.61 -19.13 3.15
C ASP A 540 -13.91 -17.83 2.74
N GLN A 541 -13.29 -17.76 1.55
CA GLN A 541 -12.62 -16.57 1.07
C GLN A 541 -13.62 -15.41 0.95
N LEU A 542 -13.26 -14.24 1.47
CA LEU A 542 -14.00 -12.98 1.28
C LEU A 542 -13.60 -12.39 -0.08
N VAL A 543 -14.30 -12.76 -1.13
CA VAL A 543 -14.05 -12.28 -2.49
C VAL A 543 -14.75 -10.95 -2.75
N LEU A 544 -14.14 -10.13 -3.59
CA LEU A 544 -14.74 -8.88 -4.05
C LEU A 544 -16.05 -9.21 -4.80
N THR A 545 -17.17 -8.64 -4.37
CA THR A 545 -18.45 -8.78 -5.07
C THR A 545 -18.43 -8.07 -6.42
N GLY A 546 -17.53 -7.12 -6.57
CA GLY A 546 -17.45 -6.15 -7.63
C GLY A 546 -18.05 -4.80 -7.25
N ALA A 547 -19.00 -4.78 -6.31
CA ALA A 547 -19.57 -3.54 -5.77
C ALA A 547 -18.57 -2.76 -4.89
N ILE A 548 -18.83 -1.48 -4.76
CA ILE A 548 -18.12 -0.56 -3.86
C ILE A 548 -19.11 0.03 -2.87
N ASP A 549 -18.62 0.45 -1.71
CA ASP A 549 -19.38 1.22 -0.74
C ASP A 549 -19.37 2.72 -1.07
N GLU A 550 -19.91 3.54 -0.17
CA GLU A 550 -20.06 4.99 -0.32
C GLU A 550 -18.73 5.74 -0.57
N VAL A 551 -17.61 5.18 -0.13
CA VAL A 551 -16.27 5.77 -0.26
C VAL A 551 -15.42 5.07 -1.33
N GLY A 552 -16.05 4.31 -2.22
CA GLY A 552 -15.34 3.56 -3.24
C GLY A 552 -14.56 2.34 -2.75
N ALA A 553 -14.72 1.93 -1.47
CA ALA A 553 -14.06 0.74 -0.95
C ALA A 553 -14.78 -0.53 -1.44
N PRO A 554 -14.04 -1.59 -1.83
CA PRO A 554 -14.65 -2.78 -2.41
C PRO A 554 -15.43 -3.60 -1.37
N ILE A 555 -16.68 -3.91 -1.68
CA ILE A 555 -17.52 -4.81 -0.88
C ILE A 555 -17.14 -6.27 -1.16
N ARG A 556 -17.10 -7.09 -0.10
CA ARG A 556 -16.74 -8.50 -0.16
C ARG A 556 -17.81 -9.38 0.47
N GLN A 557 -17.82 -10.65 0.04
CA GLN A 557 -18.63 -11.70 0.67
C GLN A 557 -17.89 -13.02 0.68
N ASN A 558 -18.21 -13.90 1.65
CA ASN A 558 -17.64 -15.23 1.68
C ASN A 558 -18.14 -16.07 0.51
N VAL A 559 -17.20 -16.75 -0.17
CA VAL A 559 -17.48 -17.87 -1.06
C VAL A 559 -17.01 -19.15 -0.42
N GLY A 560 -17.56 -20.31 -0.78
CA GLY A 560 -17.19 -21.58 -0.18
C GLY A 560 -15.72 -21.90 -0.38
N GLU A 561 -15.37 -22.32 -1.59
CA GLU A 561 -14.00 -22.71 -1.95
C GLU A 561 -13.53 -21.94 -3.17
N SER A 562 -12.26 -21.53 -3.14
CA SER A 562 -11.59 -20.91 -4.28
C SER A 562 -10.13 -21.36 -4.35
N ARG A 563 -9.53 -21.20 -5.52
CA ARG A 563 -8.19 -21.69 -5.78
C ARG A 563 -7.39 -20.71 -6.64
N ARG A 564 -6.11 -20.56 -6.31
CA ARG A 564 -5.12 -19.91 -7.17
C ARG A 564 -3.98 -20.89 -7.45
N LEU A 565 -3.73 -21.18 -8.72
CA LEU A 565 -2.63 -22.02 -9.18
C LEU A 565 -1.79 -21.21 -10.15
N GLY A 566 -0.46 -21.17 -9.98
CA GLY A 566 0.35 -20.38 -10.89
C GLY A 566 1.83 -20.75 -10.91
N ALA A 567 2.49 -20.19 -11.91
CA ALA A 567 3.92 -20.24 -12.13
C ALA A 567 4.48 -18.84 -12.34
N GLU A 568 5.55 -18.53 -11.64
CA GLU A 568 6.25 -17.27 -11.73
C GLU A 568 7.73 -17.49 -12.02
N VAL A 569 8.30 -16.61 -12.84
CA VAL A 569 9.74 -16.54 -13.08
C VAL A 569 10.15 -15.09 -13.05
N ASP A 570 11.20 -14.76 -12.31
CA ASP A 570 11.90 -13.50 -12.40
C ASP A 570 13.39 -13.72 -12.55
N ALA A 571 14.03 -12.85 -13.33
CA ALA A 571 15.44 -12.96 -13.60
C ALA A 571 16.12 -11.59 -13.63
N SER A 572 17.42 -11.58 -13.33
CA SER A 572 18.34 -10.46 -13.54
C SER A 572 19.55 -10.99 -14.27
N ILE A 573 19.74 -10.52 -15.50
CA ILE A 573 20.73 -11.07 -16.44
C ILE A 573 21.61 -9.93 -16.95
N GLN A 574 22.91 -9.98 -16.64
CA GLN A 574 23.92 -9.11 -17.22
C GLN A 574 24.26 -9.62 -18.62
N LEU A 575 23.60 -9.09 -19.65
CA LEU A 575 23.79 -9.51 -21.05
C LEU A 575 25.18 -9.13 -21.57
N ALA A 576 25.67 -7.96 -21.16
CA ALA A 576 27.01 -7.44 -21.39
C ALA A 576 27.35 -6.46 -20.26
N ASP A 577 28.57 -5.96 -20.18
CA ASP A 577 29.01 -5.08 -19.09
C ASP A 577 28.15 -3.80 -18.94
N GLN A 578 27.52 -3.37 -20.04
CA GLN A 578 26.66 -2.18 -20.06
C GLN A 578 25.15 -2.48 -20.14
N TRP A 579 24.76 -3.76 -20.27
CA TRP A 579 23.38 -4.14 -20.48
C TRP A 579 22.88 -5.08 -19.39
N LEU A 580 21.88 -4.61 -18.64
CA LEU A 580 21.15 -5.39 -17.63
C LEU A 580 19.73 -5.62 -18.09
N TRP A 581 19.28 -6.88 -18.07
CA TRP A 581 17.92 -7.29 -18.41
C TRP A 581 17.25 -7.95 -17.23
N LYS A 582 16.09 -7.42 -16.82
CA LYS A 582 15.28 -7.93 -15.71
C LYS A 582 13.87 -8.29 -16.20
N PRO A 583 13.68 -9.46 -16.84
CA PRO A 583 12.35 -9.94 -17.21
C PRO A 583 11.68 -10.62 -16.04
N ASN A 584 10.35 -10.53 -15.98
CA ASN A 584 9.54 -11.39 -15.13
C ASN A 584 8.23 -11.76 -15.82
N LEU A 585 7.70 -12.90 -15.41
CA LEU A 585 6.45 -13.44 -15.95
C LEU A 585 5.71 -14.22 -14.85
N ALA A 586 4.40 -14.07 -14.85
CA ALA A 586 3.49 -14.81 -13.98
C ALA A 586 2.31 -15.31 -14.83
N PHE A 587 2.07 -16.61 -14.74
CA PHE A 587 0.90 -17.28 -15.31
C PHE A 587 0.10 -17.88 -14.18
N SER A 588 -1.23 -17.68 -14.18
CA SER A 588 -2.07 -18.20 -13.11
C SER A 588 -3.47 -18.58 -13.62
N SER A 589 -4.10 -19.47 -12.86
CA SER A 589 -5.52 -19.79 -12.95
C SER A 589 -6.14 -19.51 -11.58
N ASN A 590 -7.07 -18.58 -11.53
CA ASN A 590 -7.66 -18.07 -10.30
C ASN A 590 -9.16 -18.24 -10.37
N LYS A 591 -9.73 -19.15 -9.56
CA LYS A 591 -11.14 -19.55 -9.72
C LYS A 591 -11.86 -19.71 -8.39
N ASN A 592 -13.12 -19.28 -8.34
CA ASN A 592 -14.12 -19.83 -7.44
C ASN A 592 -14.49 -21.23 -7.94
N LEU A 593 -14.72 -22.19 -7.05
CA LEU A 593 -14.97 -23.59 -7.45
C LEU A 593 -16.46 -23.95 -7.50
N ASP A 594 -17.27 -23.29 -6.69
CA ASP A 594 -18.71 -23.53 -6.59
C ASP A 594 -19.41 -22.22 -6.23
N PHE A 595 -19.56 -21.34 -7.25
CA PHE A 595 -20.05 -19.98 -7.06
C PHE A 595 -21.56 -19.88 -7.24
N TYR A 596 -22.25 -19.37 -6.22
CA TYR A 596 -23.68 -19.13 -6.24
C TYR A 596 -23.97 -17.65 -6.45
N PHE A 597 -24.88 -17.34 -7.34
CA PHE A 597 -25.31 -15.98 -7.64
C PHE A 597 -26.82 -15.91 -7.77
N LYS A 598 -27.46 -14.89 -7.22
CA LYS A 598 -28.90 -14.66 -7.37
C LYS A 598 -29.14 -13.76 -8.58
N ARG A 599 -29.75 -14.32 -9.63
CA ARG A 599 -30.14 -13.59 -10.84
C ARG A 599 -31.66 -13.69 -11.03
N ASP A 600 -32.29 -12.53 -11.28
CA ASP A 600 -33.75 -12.41 -11.50
C ASP A 600 -34.55 -13.05 -10.34
N GLY A 601 -34.10 -12.83 -9.11
CA GLY A 601 -34.70 -13.40 -7.91
C GLY A 601 -34.39 -14.87 -7.63
N ILE A 602 -33.69 -15.58 -8.57
CA ILE A 602 -33.43 -17.03 -8.49
C ILE A 602 -31.95 -17.28 -8.18
N LEU A 603 -31.67 -18.03 -7.10
CA LEU A 603 -30.32 -18.46 -6.78
C LEU A 603 -29.86 -19.54 -7.79
N GLN A 604 -28.77 -19.27 -8.47
CA GLN A 604 -28.17 -20.15 -9.49
C GLN A 604 -26.78 -20.57 -9.06
N ASN A 605 -26.43 -21.84 -9.29
CA ASN A 605 -25.06 -22.30 -9.18
C ASN A 605 -24.38 -22.09 -10.54
N LEU A 606 -23.38 -21.19 -10.58
CA LEU A 606 -22.58 -20.90 -11.78
C LEU A 606 -21.39 -21.84 -11.96
N GLY A 607 -21.14 -22.74 -10.97
CA GLY A 607 -19.98 -23.63 -10.98
C GLY A 607 -18.65 -22.89 -10.82
N GLU A 608 -17.66 -23.23 -11.66
CA GLU A 608 -16.38 -22.53 -11.67
C GLU A 608 -16.49 -21.16 -12.35
N THR A 609 -16.10 -20.07 -11.63
CA THR A 609 -16.01 -18.71 -12.17
C THR A 609 -14.63 -18.14 -11.93
N GLN A 610 -14.25 -17.07 -12.66
CA GLN A 610 -12.99 -16.37 -12.43
C GLN A 610 -13.06 -15.52 -11.17
N LEU A 611 -11.97 -15.51 -10.39
CA LEU A 611 -11.83 -14.57 -9.28
C LEU A 611 -11.65 -13.13 -9.81
N ALA A 612 -12.39 -12.20 -9.24
CA ALA A 612 -12.29 -10.79 -9.59
C ALA A 612 -10.85 -10.27 -9.48
N PHE A 613 -10.45 -9.37 -10.36
CA PHE A 613 -9.14 -8.71 -10.43
C PHE A 613 -7.94 -9.65 -10.42
N SER A 614 -8.10 -10.84 -10.99
CA SER A 614 -7.08 -11.89 -10.99
C SER A 614 -6.71 -12.28 -12.43
N PRO A 615 -5.89 -11.48 -13.12
CA PRO A 615 -5.49 -11.75 -14.51
C PRO A 615 -4.66 -13.03 -14.60
N ASN A 616 -4.88 -13.82 -15.66
CA ASN A 616 -4.16 -15.08 -15.85
C ASN A 616 -2.71 -14.88 -16.28
N VAL A 617 -2.37 -13.72 -16.84
CA VAL A 617 -1.01 -13.40 -17.32
C VAL A 617 -0.61 -12.01 -16.86
N VAL A 618 0.54 -11.92 -16.21
CA VAL A 618 1.20 -10.66 -15.84
C VAL A 618 2.65 -10.76 -16.23
N LEU A 619 3.13 -9.86 -17.10
CA LEU A 619 4.52 -9.81 -17.54
C LEU A 619 5.14 -8.48 -17.17
N GLY A 620 6.40 -8.48 -16.77
CA GLY A 620 7.19 -7.29 -16.53
C GLY A 620 8.56 -7.40 -17.22
N ASN A 621 9.11 -6.27 -17.60
CA ASN A 621 10.43 -6.19 -18.22
C ASN A 621 11.13 -4.90 -17.84
N ALA A 622 12.43 -4.98 -17.57
CA ALA A 622 13.29 -3.80 -17.50
C ALA A 622 14.57 -4.12 -18.29
N LEU A 623 14.80 -3.39 -19.37
CA LEU A 623 16.05 -3.45 -20.14
C LEU A 623 16.80 -2.14 -19.91
N ILE A 624 17.96 -2.22 -19.25
CA ILE A 624 18.73 -1.06 -18.80
C ILE A 624 20.07 -1.05 -19.56
N PHE A 625 20.40 0.09 -20.17
CA PHE A 625 21.69 0.38 -20.77
C PHE A 625 22.43 1.41 -19.92
N ALA A 626 23.56 1.04 -19.36
CA ALA A 626 24.41 1.86 -18.51
C ALA A 626 25.84 1.88 -19.07
N PRO A 627 26.14 2.72 -20.09
CA PRO A 627 27.46 2.79 -20.71
C PRO A 627 28.53 3.35 -19.77
N SER A 628 28.14 3.99 -18.68
CA SER A 628 29.03 4.51 -17.65
C SER A 628 28.30 4.60 -16.31
N THR A 629 29.03 4.80 -15.22
CA THR A 629 28.47 5.07 -13.88
C THR A 629 27.69 6.39 -13.81
N ARG A 630 27.81 7.25 -14.84
CA ARG A 630 27.16 8.57 -14.89
C ARG A 630 25.87 8.61 -15.66
N PHE A 631 25.65 7.67 -16.54
CA PHE A 631 24.47 7.66 -17.41
C PHE A 631 23.87 6.28 -17.52
N GLN A 632 22.56 6.21 -17.35
CA GLN A 632 21.77 5.04 -17.68
C GLN A 632 20.45 5.44 -18.34
N ILE A 633 19.97 4.57 -19.20
CA ILE A 633 18.65 4.64 -19.81
C ILE A 633 18.02 3.25 -19.77
N GLY A 634 16.74 3.18 -19.46
CA GLY A 634 16.01 1.91 -19.36
C GLY A 634 14.63 1.99 -19.99
N ILE A 635 14.21 0.91 -20.62
CA ILE A 635 12.84 0.68 -21.04
C ILE A 635 12.22 -0.30 -20.05
N LEU A 636 11.14 0.14 -19.43
CA LEU A 636 10.34 -0.62 -18.49
C LEU A 636 9.02 -0.98 -19.18
N SER A 637 8.62 -2.24 -19.20
CA SER A 637 7.40 -2.65 -19.87
C SER A 637 6.55 -3.54 -18.97
N LYS A 638 5.23 -3.41 -19.08
CA LYS A 638 4.25 -4.16 -18.32
C LYS A 638 3.14 -4.65 -19.23
N TYR A 639 2.82 -5.93 -19.12
CA TYR A 639 1.63 -6.52 -19.71
C TYR A 639 0.74 -7.10 -18.60
N VAL A 640 -0.54 -6.77 -18.63
CA VAL A 640 -1.57 -7.36 -17.78
C VAL A 640 -2.66 -7.92 -18.69
N GLY A 641 -2.96 -9.20 -18.52
CA GLY A 641 -4.01 -9.89 -19.26
C GLY A 641 -5.41 -9.39 -18.90
N LYS A 642 -6.41 -9.76 -19.69
CA LYS A 642 -7.82 -9.52 -19.38
C LYS A 642 -8.13 -10.00 -17.96
N GLN A 643 -8.93 -9.24 -17.23
CA GLN A 643 -9.43 -9.59 -15.90
C GLN A 643 -10.90 -9.22 -15.76
N TYR A 644 -11.60 -9.89 -14.84
CA TYR A 644 -12.97 -9.56 -14.47
C TYR A 644 -12.98 -8.66 -13.23
N MET A 645 -13.94 -7.76 -13.14
CA MET A 645 -14.18 -6.91 -11.98
C MET A 645 -15.09 -7.58 -10.96
N GLY A 646 -15.98 -8.49 -11.41
CA GLY A 646 -16.86 -9.33 -10.57
C GLY A 646 -16.56 -10.82 -10.73
N ASN A 647 -17.27 -11.67 -9.97
CA ASN A 647 -17.05 -13.12 -9.93
C ASN A 647 -18.08 -13.93 -10.77
N ILE A 648 -18.86 -13.30 -11.63
CA ILE A 648 -19.93 -13.95 -12.41
C ILE A 648 -19.57 -14.16 -13.89
N ASP A 649 -18.33 -13.87 -14.26
CA ASP A 649 -17.81 -13.99 -15.64
C ASP A 649 -18.64 -13.19 -16.69
N ALA A 650 -19.30 -12.11 -16.26
CA ALA A 650 -20.08 -11.24 -17.14
C ALA A 650 -19.13 -10.46 -18.08
N GLU A 651 -19.54 -10.31 -19.35
CA GLU A 651 -18.72 -9.62 -20.35
C GLU A 651 -18.52 -8.13 -20.02
N ASN A 652 -19.54 -7.46 -19.51
CA ASN A 652 -19.52 -6.07 -19.09
C ASN A 652 -18.73 -5.84 -17.80
N SER A 653 -18.38 -6.91 -17.04
CA SER A 653 -17.51 -6.84 -15.88
C SER A 653 -16.01 -6.94 -16.21
N THR A 654 -15.60 -6.73 -17.48
CA THR A 654 -14.22 -6.98 -17.90
C THR A 654 -13.39 -5.72 -18.04
N LEU A 655 -12.15 -5.81 -17.57
CA LEU A 655 -11.06 -4.90 -17.95
C LEU A 655 -10.24 -5.54 -19.06
N ALA A 656 -10.01 -4.80 -20.13
CA ALA A 656 -9.22 -5.24 -21.29
C ALA A 656 -7.75 -5.49 -20.90
N ALA A 657 -7.09 -6.40 -21.62
CA ALA A 657 -5.65 -6.56 -21.51
C ALA A 657 -4.93 -5.31 -22.01
N TYR A 658 -3.80 -4.96 -21.36
CA TYR A 658 -3.00 -3.82 -21.77
C TYR A 658 -1.50 -4.10 -21.74
N PHE A 659 -0.75 -3.38 -22.60
CA PHE A 659 0.70 -3.38 -22.64
C PHE A 659 1.22 -1.94 -22.63
N VAL A 660 1.88 -1.55 -21.56
CA VAL A 660 2.46 -0.21 -21.41
C VAL A 660 3.97 -0.29 -21.30
N SER A 661 4.64 0.74 -21.77
CA SER A 661 6.09 0.87 -21.64
C SER A 661 6.47 2.29 -21.25
N ASP A 662 7.46 2.39 -20.36
CA ASP A 662 8.00 3.63 -19.84
C ASP A 662 9.48 3.72 -20.19
N LEU A 663 9.96 4.95 -20.43
CA LEU A 663 11.36 5.25 -20.65
C LEU A 663 11.91 6.00 -19.44
N ASN A 664 12.92 5.45 -18.78
CA ASN A 664 13.60 6.10 -17.66
C ASN A 664 15.04 6.44 -18.05
N ALA A 665 15.49 7.67 -17.82
CA ALA A 665 16.86 8.11 -18.04
C ALA A 665 17.38 8.82 -16.79
N VAL A 666 18.64 8.53 -16.45
CA VAL A 666 19.32 9.13 -15.31
C VAL A 666 20.72 9.57 -15.73
N PHE A 667 21.09 10.78 -15.34
CA PHE A 667 22.42 11.33 -15.53
C PHE A 667 22.95 11.89 -14.21
N THR A 668 24.15 11.44 -13.81
CA THR A 668 24.82 11.83 -12.58
C THR A 668 26.11 12.57 -12.90
N TRP A 669 26.27 13.76 -12.32
CA TRP A 669 27.47 14.59 -12.43
C TRP A 669 28.05 14.90 -11.05
N GLN A 670 29.37 14.76 -10.89
CA GLN A 670 30.11 15.03 -9.65
C GLN A 670 31.09 16.19 -9.85
N PRO A 671 30.67 17.44 -9.62
CA PRO A 671 31.44 18.64 -9.96
C PRO A 671 32.64 18.92 -9.05
N LYS A 672 32.86 18.19 -7.96
CA LYS A 672 34.00 18.27 -7.03
C LYS A 672 34.19 19.64 -6.34
N ARG A 673 33.13 20.43 -6.19
CA ARG A 673 33.19 21.73 -5.51
C ARG A 673 32.15 21.75 -4.37
N TRP A 674 31.28 22.74 -4.37
CA TRP A 674 30.27 22.96 -3.32
C TRP A 674 29.15 21.92 -3.33
N VAL A 675 28.88 21.31 -4.47
CA VAL A 675 27.93 20.23 -4.65
C VAL A 675 28.72 18.94 -4.90
N LYS A 676 28.49 17.92 -4.09
CA LYS A 676 29.12 16.60 -4.25
C LYS A 676 28.60 15.87 -5.48
N GLU A 677 27.28 15.94 -5.68
CA GLU A 677 26.62 15.25 -6.77
C GLU A 677 25.38 16.01 -7.26
N ILE A 678 25.19 16.00 -8.57
CA ILE A 678 23.98 16.46 -9.26
C ILE A 678 23.42 15.27 -10.01
N GLN A 679 22.20 14.86 -9.69
CA GLN A 679 21.49 13.79 -10.38
C GLN A 679 20.28 14.38 -11.11
N TRP A 680 20.21 14.16 -12.42
CA TRP A 680 19.01 14.43 -13.22
C TRP A 680 18.35 13.11 -13.58
N SER A 681 17.06 13.00 -13.29
CA SER A 681 16.25 11.81 -13.58
C SER A 681 15.01 12.22 -14.35
N THR A 682 14.64 11.42 -15.34
CA THR A 682 13.42 11.62 -16.15
C THR A 682 12.75 10.28 -16.40
N ILE A 683 11.43 10.24 -16.25
CA ILE A 683 10.60 9.13 -16.70
C ILE A 683 9.53 9.64 -17.65
N ILE A 684 9.36 8.96 -18.78
CA ILE A 684 8.27 9.17 -19.72
C ILE A 684 7.41 7.92 -19.63
N ASN A 685 6.24 8.06 -19.06
CA ASN A 685 5.31 6.96 -18.88
C ASN A 685 4.46 6.77 -20.12
N ASN A 686 4.07 5.51 -20.39
CA ASN A 686 3.17 5.12 -21.47
C ASN A 686 3.61 5.71 -22.83
N ILE A 687 4.84 5.44 -23.25
CA ILE A 687 5.46 6.02 -24.46
C ILE A 687 4.68 5.73 -25.75
N PHE A 688 3.83 4.70 -25.77
CA PHE A 688 2.98 4.36 -26.90
C PHE A 688 1.59 5.01 -26.83
N ASN A 689 1.34 5.83 -25.80
CA ASN A 689 0.07 6.55 -25.59
C ASN A 689 -1.17 5.66 -25.63
N LEU A 690 -1.07 4.46 -25.03
CA LEU A 690 -2.18 3.51 -24.95
C LEU A 690 -3.26 4.06 -24.01
N LYS A 691 -4.51 3.97 -24.41
CA LYS A 691 -5.65 4.17 -23.53
C LYS A 691 -5.96 2.84 -22.83
N TYR A 692 -5.97 2.82 -21.50
CA TYR A 692 -6.20 1.60 -20.71
C TYR A 692 -6.79 1.92 -19.34
N GLU A 693 -7.39 0.92 -18.72
CA GLU A 693 -7.95 0.91 -17.38
C GLU A 693 -7.26 -0.18 -16.56
N SER A 694 -6.66 0.20 -15.44
CA SER A 694 -6.01 -0.76 -14.51
C SER A 694 -6.94 -1.20 -13.39
N ASN A 695 -8.05 -0.49 -13.19
CA ASN A 695 -9.05 -0.72 -12.15
C ASN A 695 -10.45 -0.39 -12.67
N GLY A 696 -11.45 -0.84 -11.93
CA GLY A 696 -12.85 -0.58 -12.14
C GLY A 696 -13.66 -1.18 -11.00
N TYR A 697 -14.96 -1.12 -11.12
CA TYR A 697 -15.90 -1.85 -10.27
C TYR A 697 -17.06 -2.39 -11.12
N PHE A 698 -17.74 -3.39 -10.58
CA PHE A 698 -18.90 -4.01 -11.21
C PHE A 698 -19.93 -4.29 -10.13
N PHE A 699 -21.15 -3.91 -10.36
CA PHE A 699 -22.24 -4.12 -9.42
C PHE A 699 -23.47 -4.69 -10.09
N THR A 700 -24.32 -5.31 -9.28
CA THR A 700 -25.64 -5.78 -9.69
C THR A 700 -26.66 -5.35 -8.65
N TYR A 701 -27.87 -5.04 -9.10
CA TYR A 701 -29.01 -4.85 -8.22
C TYR A 701 -30.28 -5.44 -8.83
N ASP A 702 -31.23 -5.83 -7.98
CA ASP A 702 -32.51 -6.36 -8.42
C ASP A 702 -33.52 -5.21 -8.61
N ASP A 703 -33.87 -4.91 -9.86
CA ASP A 703 -34.98 -4.02 -10.20
C ASP A 703 -36.30 -4.74 -9.95
N THR A 704 -37.03 -4.28 -8.93
CA THR A 704 -38.33 -4.81 -8.52
C THR A 704 -39.48 -3.81 -8.76
N TRP A 705 -39.15 -2.63 -9.32
CA TRP A 705 -40.11 -1.50 -9.46
C TRP A 705 -40.47 -1.17 -10.88
N SER A 706 -39.63 -1.42 -11.88
CA SER A 706 -39.92 -1.10 -13.28
C SER A 706 -41.05 -1.97 -13.87
N LEU A 707 -41.14 -3.24 -13.48
CA LEU A 707 -42.18 -4.17 -13.90
C LEU A 707 -42.82 -4.83 -12.66
N PRO A 708 -44.10 -4.52 -12.35
CA PRO A 708 -44.79 -5.08 -11.17
C PRO A 708 -44.78 -6.61 -11.14
N GLY A 709 -44.23 -7.18 -10.05
CA GLY A 709 -44.20 -8.64 -9.86
C GLY A 709 -43.09 -9.39 -10.62
N GLN A 710 -42.20 -8.65 -11.28
CA GLN A 710 -41.01 -9.19 -11.93
C GLN A 710 -39.76 -8.65 -11.25
N VAL A 711 -38.77 -9.52 -11.02
CA VAL A 711 -37.41 -9.12 -10.55
C VAL A 711 -36.49 -9.23 -11.76
N THR A 712 -35.78 -8.18 -12.07
CA THR A 712 -34.77 -8.16 -13.15
C THR A 712 -33.43 -7.73 -12.55
N THR A 713 -32.41 -8.57 -12.68
CA THR A 713 -31.03 -8.19 -12.22
C THR A 713 -30.41 -7.27 -13.25
N ILE A 714 -30.13 -6.04 -12.83
CA ILE A 714 -29.43 -5.03 -13.61
C ILE A 714 -27.93 -5.11 -13.29
N GLU A 715 -27.11 -4.98 -14.32
CA GLU A 715 -25.64 -4.99 -14.21
C GLU A 715 -25.07 -3.62 -14.58
N GLY A 716 -24.16 -3.10 -13.78
CA GLY A 716 -23.44 -1.87 -14.02
C GLY A 716 -21.93 -2.02 -13.82
N ALA A 717 -21.18 -1.16 -14.46
CA ALA A 717 -19.71 -1.14 -14.33
C ALA A 717 -19.18 0.28 -14.40
N GLY A 718 -18.17 0.57 -13.57
CA GLY A 718 -17.40 1.81 -13.62
C GLY A 718 -15.92 1.53 -13.85
N TYR A 719 -15.23 2.46 -14.50
CA TYR A 719 -13.86 2.32 -14.95
C TYR A 719 -13.00 3.46 -14.43
N TYR A 720 -11.72 3.18 -14.11
CA TYR A 720 -10.72 4.18 -13.70
C TYR A 720 -9.68 4.35 -14.81
N PRO A 721 -9.83 5.35 -15.69
CA PRO A 721 -8.94 5.55 -16.82
C PRO A 721 -7.55 5.97 -16.38
N GLN A 722 -6.53 5.41 -17.00
CA GLN A 722 -5.16 5.79 -16.77
C GLN A 722 -4.66 6.76 -17.83
N ALA A 723 -3.69 7.60 -17.44
CA ALA A 723 -3.11 8.62 -18.30
C ALA A 723 -2.45 8.01 -19.55
N GLY A 724 -2.57 8.69 -20.67
CA GLY A 724 -1.78 8.45 -21.87
C GLY A 724 -0.30 8.78 -21.64
N ILE A 725 0.40 9.17 -22.70
CA ILE A 725 1.82 9.58 -22.56
C ILE A 725 1.93 10.81 -21.64
N HIS A 726 2.78 10.69 -20.63
CA HIS A 726 3.06 11.76 -19.68
C HIS A 726 4.48 11.61 -19.12
N PHE A 727 5.02 12.65 -18.49
CA PHE A 727 6.38 12.63 -17.99
C PHE A 727 6.54 13.25 -16.60
N LEU A 728 7.60 12.83 -15.91
CA LEU A 728 8.16 13.46 -14.73
C LEU A 728 9.67 13.63 -14.93
N THR A 729 10.21 14.76 -14.52
CA THR A 729 11.66 15.01 -14.56
C THR A 729 12.09 15.75 -13.31
N GLY A 730 13.28 15.43 -12.78
CA GLY A 730 13.75 15.99 -11.53
C GLY A 730 15.25 16.18 -11.46
N LEU A 731 15.65 17.11 -10.60
CA LEU A 731 17.02 17.41 -10.27
C LEU A 731 17.25 17.24 -8.77
N LYS A 732 18.25 16.45 -8.40
CA LYS A 732 18.69 16.28 -7.01
C LYS A 732 20.11 16.81 -6.86
N LEU A 733 20.32 17.68 -5.90
CA LEU A 733 21.63 18.23 -5.51
C LEU A 733 22.01 17.64 -4.16
N ILE A 734 23.23 17.08 -4.06
CA ILE A 734 23.79 16.54 -2.82
C ILE A 734 25.01 17.38 -2.43
N PHE A 735 25.03 17.86 -1.19
CA PHE A 735 26.08 18.72 -0.63
C PHE A 735 26.98 18.01 0.36
#